data_fc0d88fdee40e1941109720ebc2a37f1
#
_entry.id   fc0d88fdee40e1941109720ebc2a37f1
#
_cell.length_a   1.000
_cell.length_b   1.000
_cell.length_c   1.000
_cell.angle_alpha   90.00
_cell.angle_beta   90.00
_cell.angle_gamma   90.00
#
_symmetry.space_group_name_H-M   'P 1'
#
loop_
_entity.id
_entity.type
_entity.pdbx_description
1 polymer ?
#
loop_
_entity_poly.entity_id
_entity_poly.type
_entity_poly.pdbx_seq_one_letter_code
_entity_poly.pdbx_strand_id
1 'polypeptide(L)'
;MGHPIVRLEPTAGRRAIEDDSFPFEALSEIAEIESWRKEINRPTTHIHKWWAQRLGTVFRALTIGAFAPSGADVLDLFYRPIRIPGGTVFDPFMGSGTTLAEAVKLSVKAIGRDINPVAHFLVKCALSLHDRKAILETFRAIERDVADEIRSYYRTTLPNGAQADVLYTFWVKTVDCPACAAPVDLFGSQIFARHAYPKKVPQAQAVCPHCGWINEVYVEDRNAQCSSCKKAFDPTAGPAKGQSATCPSCDHGFPIAKTIRATGKPPAHRMYANLVLLPDGSKAYHRITDEDQKRFAKAEHALAKRKNAYPVVAIDPGYNTNQALGYNYRHWHEMFNARQLLCLSILADRIRAIPDPVLRDLFTCLFSGALEFNNMFASYKGEGTGAVRHMFAHHILKPERVPLEANLWGTPKSSGSFSTMFEGRIRRALDYADDPFELCVSCKGGKTEKVYGLSEKIGAPVADAYGAFAKGARVYLSCGDSGSTDLPDSSVDAVLTDPPFFDNVHYSQLADFFHVWQRHILGADGYREPDSTRSDREVQNSDEGGFTDRLASVWREAHRVLKDDGLLAFTYHHSRPEGWRCVLQALMEAGFGISAVHPIKAEMSVAMPKLQAKEPIDLDIILVCRKRAGMKVHRWNGDLWGTVAPRAQAQVDRLRASGRRLSRNDVRIIVMAQLLRLISRLPTLEAALDRLNTANGETETLIDRVHAAGGGTIKNKTRATEQP
;
A
#
# COMPACT_ATOMS: atom_id res chain seq x y z
N MET A 1 -20.00 -28.09 -14.51
CA MET A 1 -19.16 -29.31 -14.38
C MET A 1 -17.79 -28.84 -13.92
N GLY A 2 -17.33 -29.26 -12.72
CA GLY A 2 -16.04 -28.85 -12.22
C GLY A 2 -14.89 -29.45 -13.05
N HIS A 3 -13.93 -28.63 -13.41
CA HIS A 3 -12.70 -29.14 -14.04
C HIS A 3 -12.00 -30.12 -13.09
N PRO A 4 -11.39 -31.21 -13.60
CA PRO A 4 -10.64 -32.15 -12.77
C PRO A 4 -9.47 -31.40 -12.10
N ILE A 5 -9.19 -31.74 -10.84
CA ILE A 5 -8.04 -31.19 -10.09
C ILE A 5 -6.75 -31.66 -10.76
N VAL A 6 -5.90 -30.69 -11.11
CA VAL A 6 -4.54 -30.93 -11.62
C VAL A 6 -3.58 -30.92 -10.44
N ARG A 7 -2.83 -31.99 -10.23
CA ARG A 7 -1.78 -32.09 -9.23
C ARG A 7 -0.43 -31.86 -9.88
N LEU A 8 0.32 -30.91 -9.34
CA LEU A 8 1.73 -30.70 -9.68
C LEU A 8 2.58 -31.14 -8.49
N GLU A 9 3.64 -31.85 -8.77
CA GLU A 9 4.65 -32.22 -7.77
C GLU A 9 5.94 -31.44 -8.05
N PRO A 10 6.72 -31.09 -7.02
CA PRO A 10 8.04 -30.53 -7.24
C PRO A 10 8.89 -31.48 -8.07
N THR A 11 9.22 -31.08 -9.29
CA THR A 11 10.00 -31.92 -10.23
C THR A 11 11.40 -31.33 -10.41
N ALA A 12 12.40 -32.16 -10.66
CA ALA A 12 13.73 -31.69 -11.01
C ALA A 12 13.75 -31.10 -12.44
N GLY A 13 14.76 -30.26 -12.69
CA GLY A 13 15.02 -29.68 -14.02
C GLY A 13 14.39 -28.33 -14.28
N ARG A 14 14.24 -28.01 -15.56
CA ARG A 14 13.74 -26.70 -16.01
C ARG A 14 12.24 -26.55 -15.76
N ARG A 15 11.81 -25.37 -15.33
CA ARG A 15 10.43 -25.04 -15.01
C ARG A 15 9.80 -24.12 -16.08
N ALA A 16 8.47 -24.11 -16.15
CA ALA A 16 7.74 -23.29 -17.12
C ALA A 16 8.00 -21.78 -16.98
N ILE A 17 8.30 -21.30 -15.78
CA ILE A 17 8.70 -19.90 -15.55
C ILE A 17 10.06 -19.55 -16.18
N GLU A 18 10.88 -20.52 -16.55
CA GLU A 18 12.17 -20.30 -17.22
C GLU A 18 12.04 -20.26 -18.74
N ASP A 19 10.87 -20.58 -19.29
CA ASP A 19 10.64 -20.64 -20.73
C ASP A 19 10.35 -19.26 -21.33
N ASP A 20 10.87 -19.01 -22.52
CA ASP A 20 10.60 -17.78 -23.25
C ASP A 20 9.10 -17.65 -23.66
N SER A 21 8.34 -18.77 -23.62
CA SER A 21 6.88 -18.84 -23.82
C SER A 21 6.05 -18.43 -22.61
N PHE A 22 6.64 -18.13 -21.45
CA PHE A 22 5.90 -17.67 -20.26
C PHE A 22 4.94 -16.52 -20.66
N PRO A 23 3.63 -16.59 -20.30
CA PRO A 23 2.58 -15.73 -20.88
C PRO A 23 2.45 -14.37 -20.16
N PHE A 24 3.57 -13.63 -20.02
CA PHE A 24 3.62 -12.39 -19.25
C PHE A 24 2.72 -11.28 -19.83
N GLU A 25 2.44 -11.26 -21.12
CA GLU A 25 1.54 -10.30 -21.75
C GLU A 25 0.08 -10.53 -21.34
N ALA A 26 -0.42 -11.76 -21.40
CA ALA A 26 -1.78 -12.11 -21.00
C ALA A 26 -1.98 -11.93 -19.49
N LEU A 27 -0.98 -12.34 -18.68
CA LEU A 27 -0.97 -12.11 -17.25
C LEU A 27 -0.98 -10.62 -16.90
N SER A 28 -0.28 -9.79 -17.68
CA SER A 28 -0.27 -8.33 -17.50
C SER A 28 -1.65 -7.70 -17.77
N GLU A 29 -2.45 -8.23 -18.69
CA GLU A 29 -3.83 -7.77 -18.91
C GLU A 29 -4.73 -8.04 -17.68
N ILE A 30 -4.65 -9.23 -17.10
CA ILE A 30 -5.39 -9.60 -15.89
C ILE A 30 -4.92 -8.75 -14.70
N ALA A 31 -3.59 -8.61 -14.56
CA ALA A 31 -2.95 -7.81 -13.52
C ALA A 31 -3.34 -6.32 -13.59
N GLU A 32 -3.50 -5.77 -14.80
CA GLU A 32 -3.99 -4.38 -14.99
C GLU A 32 -5.37 -4.20 -14.37
N ILE A 33 -6.30 -5.13 -14.61
CA ILE A 33 -7.66 -5.08 -14.04
C ILE A 33 -7.62 -5.21 -12.51
N GLU A 34 -6.81 -6.14 -11.98
CA GLU A 34 -6.62 -6.29 -10.54
C GLU A 34 -6.11 -4.99 -9.91
N SER A 35 -5.19 -4.29 -10.60
CA SER A 35 -4.50 -3.10 -10.10
C SER A 35 -5.44 -1.92 -9.80
N TRP A 36 -6.59 -1.83 -10.47
CA TRP A 36 -7.55 -0.74 -10.28
C TRP A 36 -8.32 -0.85 -8.96
N ARG A 37 -8.61 -2.08 -8.49
CA ARG A 37 -9.42 -2.33 -7.29
C ARG A 37 -8.91 -3.55 -6.50
N LYS A 38 -7.66 -3.49 -6.06
CA LYS A 38 -7.01 -4.58 -5.30
C LYS A 38 -7.83 -4.99 -4.07
N GLU A 39 -8.42 -4.02 -3.36
CA GLU A 39 -9.21 -4.24 -2.15
C GLU A 39 -10.48 -5.07 -2.40
N ILE A 40 -10.92 -5.18 -3.65
CA ILE A 40 -12.06 -6.00 -4.06
C ILE A 40 -11.57 -7.32 -4.66
N ASN A 41 -10.48 -7.28 -5.42
CA ASN A 41 -10.00 -8.40 -6.20
C ASN A 41 -9.09 -9.35 -5.41
N ARG A 42 -8.43 -8.84 -4.35
CA ARG A 42 -7.57 -9.61 -3.42
C ARG A 42 -7.77 -9.15 -1.96
N PRO A 43 -8.99 -9.22 -1.43
CA PRO A 43 -9.33 -8.57 -0.16
C PRO A 43 -8.56 -9.10 1.06
N THR A 44 -8.12 -10.37 1.06
CA THR A 44 -7.38 -10.96 2.18
C THR A 44 -6.07 -10.23 2.46
N THR A 45 -5.34 -9.83 1.44
CA THR A 45 -4.08 -9.08 1.59
C THR A 45 -4.31 -7.57 1.76
N HIS A 46 -5.60 -7.12 1.83
CA HIS A 46 -6.00 -5.72 1.98
C HIS A 46 -6.78 -5.43 3.26
N ILE A 47 -6.73 -6.31 4.26
CA ILE A 47 -7.36 -6.07 5.57
C ILE A 47 -6.72 -4.90 6.32
N HIS A 48 -5.46 -4.59 6.02
CA HIS A 48 -4.69 -3.50 6.60
C HIS A 48 -3.87 -2.79 5.53
N LYS A 49 -3.44 -1.57 5.81
CA LYS A 49 -2.51 -0.82 4.96
C LYS A 49 -1.12 -1.45 5.00
N TRP A 50 -0.58 -1.71 3.82
CA TRP A 50 0.84 -1.92 3.58
C TRP A 50 1.23 -1.19 2.30
N TRP A 51 2.44 -0.66 2.22
CA TRP A 51 2.92 0.02 1.01
C TRP A 51 3.46 -1.01 0.02
N ALA A 52 3.39 -0.69 -1.27
CA ALA A 52 3.86 -1.58 -2.34
C ALA A 52 3.26 -3.01 -2.30
N GLN A 53 1.95 -3.12 -2.01
CA GLN A 53 1.24 -4.40 -2.10
C GLN A 53 1.25 -4.93 -3.53
N ARG A 54 1.67 -6.18 -3.71
CA ARG A 54 1.81 -6.82 -5.01
C ARG A 54 0.50 -7.41 -5.52
N LEU A 55 0.46 -7.70 -6.84
CA LEU A 55 -0.71 -8.25 -7.50
C LEU A 55 -0.75 -9.77 -7.34
N GLY A 56 -1.85 -10.31 -6.83
CA GLY A 56 -2.04 -11.74 -6.63
C GLY A 56 -1.98 -12.53 -7.94
N THR A 57 -2.51 -11.96 -9.03
CA THR A 57 -2.39 -12.55 -10.39
C THR A 57 -0.94 -12.90 -10.74
N VAL A 58 0.00 -11.98 -10.47
CA VAL A 58 1.42 -12.19 -10.77
C VAL A 58 1.97 -13.32 -9.90
N PHE A 59 1.75 -13.28 -8.59
CA PHE A 59 2.32 -14.27 -7.66
C PHE A 59 1.67 -15.65 -7.77
N ARG A 60 0.39 -15.74 -8.17
CA ARG A 60 -0.22 -17.01 -8.57
C ARG A 60 0.49 -17.60 -9.78
N ALA A 61 0.73 -16.81 -10.82
CA ALA A 61 1.42 -17.26 -12.02
C ALA A 61 2.89 -17.64 -11.75
N LEU A 62 3.60 -16.86 -10.90
CA LEU A 62 4.95 -17.20 -10.44
C LEU A 62 4.96 -18.57 -9.75
N THR A 63 4.02 -18.80 -8.83
CA THR A 63 3.93 -20.07 -8.09
C THR A 63 3.64 -21.22 -9.04
N ILE A 64 2.65 -21.11 -9.93
CA ILE A 64 2.35 -22.15 -10.93
C ILE A 64 3.57 -22.41 -11.82
N GLY A 65 4.17 -21.37 -12.38
CA GLY A 65 5.33 -21.48 -13.26
C GLY A 65 6.58 -22.05 -12.60
N ALA A 66 6.74 -21.83 -11.28
CA ALA A 66 7.84 -22.37 -10.50
C ALA A 66 7.73 -23.88 -10.22
N PHE A 67 6.53 -24.45 -10.28
CA PHE A 67 6.29 -25.89 -10.05
C PHE A 67 5.89 -26.64 -11.31
N ALA A 68 5.38 -25.99 -12.34
CA ALA A 68 5.06 -26.61 -13.61
C ALA A 68 6.33 -26.97 -14.41
N PRO A 69 6.40 -28.12 -15.08
CA PRO A 69 7.54 -28.49 -15.91
C PRO A 69 7.67 -27.55 -17.12
N SER A 70 8.88 -27.45 -17.68
CA SER A 70 9.13 -26.70 -18.93
C SER A 70 8.21 -27.21 -20.05
N GLY A 71 7.68 -26.29 -20.86
CA GLY A 71 6.70 -26.54 -21.92
C GLY A 71 5.24 -26.57 -21.46
N ALA A 72 4.96 -26.49 -20.16
CA ALA A 72 3.57 -26.38 -19.67
C ALA A 72 2.97 -25.01 -20.01
N ASP A 73 1.70 -25.00 -20.41
CA ASP A 73 0.94 -23.76 -20.61
C ASP A 73 0.50 -23.18 -19.27
N VAL A 74 1.24 -22.18 -18.78
CA VAL A 74 0.97 -21.53 -17.50
C VAL A 74 -0.37 -20.78 -17.50
N LEU A 75 -0.82 -20.24 -18.62
CA LEU A 75 -2.11 -19.53 -18.71
C LEU A 75 -3.30 -20.51 -18.64
N ASP A 76 -3.20 -21.65 -19.28
CA ASP A 76 -4.19 -22.73 -19.14
C ASP A 76 -4.24 -23.22 -17.69
N LEU A 77 -3.08 -23.51 -17.08
CA LEU A 77 -2.97 -23.93 -15.69
C LEU A 77 -3.50 -22.87 -14.72
N PHE A 78 -3.35 -21.56 -15.02
CA PHE A 78 -3.84 -20.48 -14.19
C PHE A 78 -5.35 -20.56 -13.94
N TYR A 79 -6.11 -21.05 -14.93
CA TYR A 79 -7.58 -21.21 -14.86
C TYR A 79 -8.03 -22.65 -14.57
N ARG A 80 -7.13 -23.49 -14.08
CA ARG A 80 -7.49 -24.84 -13.59
C ARG A 80 -7.40 -24.94 -12.07
N PRO A 81 -8.14 -25.85 -11.42
CA PRO A 81 -7.96 -26.15 -10.00
C PRO A 81 -6.63 -26.90 -9.77
N ILE A 82 -5.57 -26.14 -9.53
CA ILE A 82 -4.22 -26.65 -9.29
C ILE A 82 -4.02 -26.91 -7.79
N ARG A 83 -3.33 -28.04 -7.48
CA ARG A 83 -2.86 -28.40 -6.14
C ARG A 83 -1.41 -28.86 -6.19
N ILE A 84 -0.58 -28.32 -5.28
CA ILE A 84 0.87 -28.58 -5.19
C ILE A 84 1.22 -28.99 -3.74
N PRO A 85 0.72 -30.11 -3.24
CA PRO A 85 0.78 -30.46 -1.82
C PRO A 85 2.20 -30.75 -1.31
N GLY A 86 3.12 -31.16 -2.20
CA GLY A 86 4.52 -31.42 -1.89
C GLY A 86 5.42 -30.19 -1.97
N GLY A 87 4.93 -29.07 -2.47
CA GLY A 87 5.71 -27.84 -2.67
C GLY A 87 5.86 -26.99 -1.42
N THR A 88 7.04 -26.38 -1.25
CA THR A 88 7.32 -25.40 -0.19
C THR A 88 7.89 -24.13 -0.80
N VAL A 89 7.25 -22.99 -0.49
CA VAL A 89 7.67 -21.65 -0.93
C VAL A 89 8.14 -20.84 0.29
N PHE A 90 9.22 -20.09 0.12
CA PHE A 90 9.71 -19.11 1.09
C PHE A 90 9.65 -17.69 0.51
N ASP A 91 9.09 -16.77 1.28
CA ASP A 91 9.10 -15.32 1.00
C ASP A 91 9.88 -14.59 2.11
N PRO A 92 11.14 -14.17 1.87
CA PRO A 92 11.95 -13.44 2.85
C PRO A 92 11.56 -11.97 3.02
N PHE A 93 10.64 -11.43 2.21
CA PHE A 93 10.14 -10.06 2.25
C PHE A 93 8.62 -10.04 2.13
N MET A 94 7.94 -10.78 3.02
CA MET A 94 6.53 -11.13 2.84
C MET A 94 5.57 -9.92 2.79
N GLY A 95 5.94 -8.76 3.34
CA GLY A 95 5.18 -7.51 3.28
C GLY A 95 3.71 -7.68 3.63
N SER A 96 2.81 -7.59 2.63
CA SER A 96 1.37 -7.82 2.79
C SER A 96 0.94 -9.30 2.69
N GLY A 97 1.86 -10.23 2.47
CA GLY A 97 1.60 -11.66 2.39
C GLY A 97 1.00 -12.14 1.06
N THR A 98 1.15 -11.40 -0.03
CA THR A 98 0.59 -11.78 -1.34
C THR A 98 1.09 -13.14 -1.79
N THR A 99 2.42 -13.38 -1.73
CA THR A 99 3.03 -14.69 -2.07
C THR A 99 2.41 -15.83 -1.27
N LEU A 100 2.28 -15.62 0.04
CA LEU A 100 1.80 -16.66 0.96
C LEU A 100 0.32 -16.98 0.73
N ALA A 101 -0.51 -15.95 0.53
CA ALA A 101 -1.92 -16.14 0.23
C ALA A 101 -2.12 -16.92 -1.10
N GLU A 102 -1.36 -16.59 -2.15
CA GLU A 102 -1.45 -17.29 -3.43
C GLU A 102 -0.89 -18.72 -3.33
N ALA A 103 0.19 -18.96 -2.57
CA ALA A 103 0.72 -20.28 -2.32
C ALA A 103 -0.30 -21.19 -1.58
N VAL A 104 -0.94 -20.69 -0.52
CA VAL A 104 -1.97 -21.43 0.23
C VAL A 104 -3.15 -21.81 -0.67
N LYS A 105 -3.59 -20.94 -1.58
CA LYS A 105 -4.66 -21.21 -2.56
C LYS A 105 -4.33 -22.39 -3.50
N LEU A 106 -3.04 -22.66 -3.69
CA LEU A 106 -2.54 -23.75 -4.55
C LEU A 106 -2.11 -24.99 -3.74
N SER A 107 -2.44 -25.08 -2.45
CA SER A 107 -2.02 -26.14 -1.53
C SER A 107 -0.50 -26.21 -1.28
N VAL A 108 0.26 -25.16 -1.61
CA VAL A 108 1.69 -25.07 -1.34
C VAL A 108 1.91 -24.73 0.14
N LYS A 109 2.89 -25.35 0.77
CA LYS A 109 3.37 -24.94 2.08
C LYS A 109 4.08 -23.59 1.98
N ALA A 110 3.71 -22.63 2.82
CA ALA A 110 4.19 -21.27 2.73
C ALA A 110 5.00 -20.86 3.99
N ILE A 111 6.18 -20.33 3.76
CA ILE A 111 7.05 -19.77 4.80
C ILE A 111 7.20 -18.28 4.51
N GLY A 112 6.92 -17.44 5.50
CA GLY A 112 7.06 -15.98 5.39
C GLY A 112 7.93 -15.41 6.50
N ARG A 113 8.81 -14.49 6.12
CA ARG A 113 9.61 -13.70 7.07
C ARG A 113 9.60 -12.24 6.66
N ASP A 114 9.57 -11.37 7.64
CA ASP A 114 9.74 -9.94 7.44
C ASP A 114 10.44 -9.35 8.67
N ILE A 115 11.29 -8.36 8.45
CA ILE A 115 11.94 -7.66 9.54
C ILE A 115 10.97 -6.73 10.27
N ASN A 116 9.91 -6.29 9.58
CA ASN A 116 8.94 -5.34 10.12
C ASN A 116 7.83 -6.05 10.90
N PRO A 117 7.67 -5.79 12.22
CA PRO A 117 6.65 -6.42 13.05
C PRO A 117 5.22 -6.14 12.58
N VAL A 118 4.96 -5.00 11.93
CA VAL A 118 3.63 -4.69 11.38
C VAL A 118 3.32 -5.60 10.20
N ALA A 119 4.28 -5.85 9.30
CA ALA A 119 4.11 -6.78 8.19
C ALA A 119 3.80 -8.20 8.71
N HIS A 120 4.61 -8.69 9.65
CA HIS A 120 4.36 -9.99 10.30
C HIS A 120 2.95 -10.08 10.89
N PHE A 121 2.56 -9.05 11.66
CA PHE A 121 1.27 -9.02 12.34
C PHE A 121 0.08 -9.03 11.36
N LEU A 122 0.10 -8.21 10.32
CA LEU A 122 -0.99 -8.15 9.35
C LEU A 122 -1.12 -9.43 8.53
N VAL A 123 0.00 -10.08 8.16
CA VAL A 123 -0.02 -11.36 7.43
C VAL A 123 -0.58 -12.48 8.31
N LYS A 124 -0.18 -12.53 9.59
CA LYS A 124 -0.75 -13.47 10.57
C LYS A 124 -2.28 -13.31 10.62
N CYS A 125 -2.79 -12.08 10.77
CA CYS A 125 -4.23 -11.82 10.79
C CYS A 125 -4.92 -12.21 9.47
N ALA A 126 -4.30 -11.89 8.32
CA ALA A 126 -4.86 -12.18 7.00
C ALA A 126 -5.02 -13.68 6.72
N LEU A 127 -4.08 -14.50 7.18
CA LEU A 127 -4.08 -15.94 6.94
C LEU A 127 -4.82 -16.73 8.03
N SER A 128 -5.19 -16.10 9.16
CA SER A 128 -5.94 -16.73 10.26
C SER A 128 -7.46 -16.49 10.21
N LEU A 129 -8.02 -16.13 9.06
CA LEU A 129 -9.47 -15.85 8.87
C LEU A 129 -10.28 -17.16 8.77
N HIS A 130 -10.37 -17.93 9.85
CA HIS A 130 -11.00 -19.27 9.81
C HIS A 130 -12.29 -19.43 10.63
N ASP A 131 -12.55 -18.61 11.65
CA ASP A 131 -13.81 -18.67 12.44
C ASP A 131 -14.71 -17.47 12.16
N ARG A 132 -15.43 -17.55 11.05
CA ARG A 132 -16.37 -16.51 10.60
C ARG A 132 -17.42 -16.17 11.64
N LYS A 133 -17.99 -17.18 12.33
CA LYS A 133 -19.06 -16.98 13.32
C LYS A 133 -18.54 -16.20 14.51
N ALA A 134 -17.41 -16.62 15.07
CA ALA A 134 -16.78 -15.96 16.20
C ALA A 134 -16.37 -14.52 15.87
N ILE A 135 -15.86 -14.26 14.66
CA ILE A 135 -15.52 -12.90 14.19
C ILE A 135 -16.75 -11.99 14.16
N LEU A 136 -17.87 -12.46 13.59
CA LEU A 136 -19.11 -11.68 13.50
C LEU A 136 -19.74 -11.44 14.89
N GLU A 137 -19.73 -12.45 15.77
CA GLU A 137 -20.24 -12.33 17.13
C GLU A 137 -19.40 -11.35 17.96
N THR A 138 -18.08 -11.40 17.83
CA THR A 138 -17.17 -10.48 18.51
C THR A 138 -17.38 -9.03 18.03
N PHE A 139 -17.54 -8.81 16.72
CA PHE A 139 -17.86 -7.47 16.21
C PHE A 139 -19.16 -6.92 16.82
N ARG A 140 -20.23 -7.73 16.85
CA ARG A 140 -21.51 -7.35 17.46
C ARG A 140 -21.37 -7.06 18.95
N ALA A 141 -20.50 -7.79 19.67
CA ALA A 141 -20.21 -7.51 21.07
C ALA A 141 -19.51 -6.16 21.25
N ILE A 142 -18.49 -5.88 20.43
CA ILE A 142 -17.82 -4.57 20.45
C ILE A 142 -18.84 -3.46 20.14
N GLU A 143 -19.71 -3.64 19.15
CA GLU A 143 -20.75 -2.67 18.77
C GLU A 143 -21.67 -2.35 19.94
N ARG A 144 -22.24 -3.38 20.59
CA ARG A 144 -23.12 -3.18 21.75
C ARG A 144 -22.45 -2.44 22.90
N ASP A 145 -21.15 -2.73 23.13
CA ASP A 145 -20.45 -2.24 24.31
C ASP A 145 -19.97 -0.78 24.18
N VAL A 146 -19.57 -0.33 22.97
CA VAL A 146 -18.90 0.97 22.82
C VAL A 146 -19.44 1.88 21.69
N ALA A 147 -20.26 1.36 20.77
CA ALA A 147 -20.65 2.15 19.59
C ALA A 147 -21.44 3.41 19.94
N ASP A 148 -22.41 3.30 20.86
CA ASP A 148 -23.29 4.42 21.23
C ASP A 148 -22.54 5.49 22.02
N GLU A 149 -21.59 5.10 22.88
CA GLU A 149 -20.70 6.04 23.55
C GLU A 149 -19.87 6.81 22.54
N ILE A 150 -19.19 6.13 21.63
CA ILE A 150 -18.37 6.78 20.59
C ILE A 150 -19.22 7.69 19.68
N ARG A 151 -20.36 7.21 19.18
CA ARG A 151 -21.29 8.02 18.37
C ARG A 151 -21.77 9.27 19.08
N SER A 152 -21.96 9.23 20.41
CA SER A 152 -22.41 10.38 21.18
C SER A 152 -21.50 11.61 21.07
N TYR A 153 -20.21 11.42 20.80
CA TYR A 153 -19.25 12.49 20.55
C TYR A 153 -19.30 13.04 19.12
N TYR A 154 -20.01 12.37 18.20
CA TYR A 154 -20.15 12.73 16.78
C TYR A 154 -21.60 13.00 16.40
N ARG A 155 -22.36 13.68 17.27
CA ARG A 155 -23.71 14.17 16.99
C ARG A 155 -23.71 15.68 16.90
N THR A 156 -24.69 16.23 16.23
CA THR A 156 -24.94 17.69 16.17
C THR A 156 -26.45 17.94 16.23
N THR A 157 -26.81 19.16 16.63
CA THR A 157 -28.20 19.61 16.65
C THR A 157 -28.47 20.44 15.41
N LEU A 158 -29.43 20.04 14.60
CA LEU A 158 -29.86 20.75 13.40
C LEU A 158 -30.64 22.02 13.77
N PRO A 159 -30.80 23.01 12.85
CA PRO A 159 -31.58 24.22 13.13
C PRO A 159 -33.02 23.99 13.55
N ASN A 160 -33.62 22.88 13.19
CA ASN A 160 -34.96 22.44 13.60
C ASN A 160 -35.02 21.71 14.96
N GLY A 161 -33.90 21.65 15.68
CA GLY A 161 -33.77 20.97 16.99
C GLY A 161 -33.55 19.44 16.89
N ALA A 162 -33.61 18.83 15.71
CA ALA A 162 -33.36 17.40 15.54
C ALA A 162 -31.89 17.06 15.72
N GLN A 163 -31.59 15.85 16.24
CA GLN A 163 -30.23 15.33 16.32
C GLN A 163 -29.85 14.67 14.98
N ALA A 164 -28.61 14.87 14.52
CA ALA A 164 -28.04 14.23 13.35
C ALA A 164 -26.66 13.66 13.65
N ASP A 165 -26.33 12.56 12.97
CA ASP A 165 -25.00 11.99 13.08
C ASP A 165 -24.01 12.76 12.19
N VAL A 166 -22.88 13.13 12.78
CA VAL A 166 -21.77 13.75 12.04
C VAL A 166 -20.98 12.62 11.35
N LEU A 167 -20.86 12.73 10.03
CA LEU A 167 -20.01 11.85 9.21
C LEU A 167 -18.55 12.29 9.31
N TYR A 168 -18.33 13.60 9.08
CA TYR A 168 -17.02 14.23 9.09
C TYR A 168 -17.09 15.63 9.71
N THR A 169 -16.07 15.97 10.50
CA THR A 169 -15.80 17.33 10.96
C THR A 169 -14.61 17.89 10.18
N PHE A 170 -14.79 19.09 9.63
CA PHE A 170 -13.77 19.80 8.87
C PHE A 170 -13.01 20.75 9.80
N TRP A 171 -11.69 20.66 9.74
CA TRP A 171 -10.77 21.46 10.53
C TRP A 171 -9.89 22.33 9.63
N VAL A 172 -9.45 23.46 10.15
CA VAL A 172 -8.42 24.29 9.53
C VAL A 172 -7.27 24.52 10.51
N LYS A 173 -6.06 24.44 10.02
CA LYS A 173 -4.86 24.74 10.80
C LYS A 173 -4.78 26.25 11.03
N THR A 174 -4.48 26.66 12.26
CA THR A 174 -4.41 28.06 12.68
C THR A 174 -3.01 28.40 13.18
N VAL A 175 -2.51 29.56 12.82
CA VAL A 175 -1.20 30.08 13.24
C VAL A 175 -1.35 31.56 13.61
N ASP A 176 -0.76 31.96 14.72
CA ASP A 176 -0.75 33.38 15.11
C ASP A 176 0.19 34.18 14.21
N CYS A 177 -0.26 35.33 13.76
CA CYS A 177 0.53 36.23 12.95
C CYS A 177 1.76 36.70 13.73
N PRO A 178 2.98 36.60 13.20
CA PRO A 178 4.19 37.02 13.93
C PRO A 178 4.29 38.56 14.15
N ALA A 179 3.48 39.36 13.44
CA ALA A 179 3.50 40.78 13.56
C ALA A 179 2.44 41.34 14.53
N CYS A 180 1.20 40.77 14.52
CA CYS A 180 0.09 41.31 15.32
C CYS A 180 -0.57 40.28 16.25
N ALA A 181 -0.06 39.07 16.30
CA ALA A 181 -0.58 37.96 17.10
C ALA A 181 -2.04 37.52 16.79
N ALA A 182 -2.68 38.09 15.76
CA ALA A 182 -4.01 37.64 15.35
C ALA A 182 -3.97 36.20 14.79
N PRO A 183 -4.94 35.31 15.12
CA PRO A 183 -5.02 33.99 14.59
C PRO A 183 -5.35 34.01 13.09
N VAL A 184 -4.57 33.27 12.29
CA VAL A 184 -4.73 33.16 10.85
C VAL A 184 -5.08 31.71 10.50
N ASP A 185 -6.28 31.50 9.99
CA ASP A 185 -6.72 30.22 9.45
C ASP A 185 -6.05 29.96 8.09
N LEU A 186 -5.35 28.85 7.94
CA LEU A 186 -4.51 28.56 6.77
C LEU A 186 -5.32 28.01 5.58
N PHE A 187 -6.48 28.58 5.28
CA PHE A 187 -7.21 28.26 4.06
C PHE A 187 -6.41 28.65 2.81
N GLY A 188 -6.24 27.72 1.89
CA GLY A 188 -5.73 28.05 0.54
C GLY A 188 -6.85 28.51 -0.39
N SER A 189 -8.07 28.11 -0.10
CA SER A 189 -9.33 28.47 -0.75
C SER A 189 -10.44 28.36 0.29
N GLN A 190 -11.47 29.20 0.19
CA GLN A 190 -12.66 29.07 1.02
C GLN A 190 -13.55 27.90 0.58
N ILE A 191 -13.39 27.43 -0.67
CA ILE A 191 -14.04 26.19 -1.16
C ILE A 191 -13.37 24.99 -0.49
N PHE A 192 -14.12 24.25 0.31
CA PHE A 192 -13.63 23.07 1.04
C PHE A 192 -14.22 21.74 0.56
N ALA A 193 -15.38 21.77 -0.13
CA ALA A 193 -15.99 20.59 -0.72
C ALA A 193 -16.47 20.88 -2.15
N ARG A 194 -16.02 20.06 -3.10
CA ARG A 194 -16.38 20.14 -4.52
C ARG A 194 -16.43 18.76 -5.13
N HIS A 195 -17.21 18.59 -6.20
CA HIS A 195 -17.28 17.35 -6.95
C HIS A 195 -15.99 17.09 -7.76
N ALA A 196 -15.63 15.81 -7.99
CA ALA A 196 -14.47 15.42 -8.78
C ALA A 196 -14.53 15.89 -10.24
N TYR A 197 -15.73 16.03 -10.76
CA TYR A 197 -15.99 16.48 -12.13
C TYR A 197 -16.68 17.87 -12.13
N PRO A 198 -15.96 18.95 -11.83
CA PRO A 198 -16.57 20.29 -11.68
C PRO A 198 -17.20 20.82 -12.97
N LYS A 199 -16.74 20.37 -14.14
CA LYS A 199 -17.40 20.69 -15.42
C LYS A 199 -18.81 20.11 -15.57
N LYS A 200 -19.09 18.98 -14.90
CA LYS A 200 -20.42 18.33 -14.89
C LYS A 200 -21.27 18.75 -13.69
N VAL A 201 -20.62 18.97 -12.55
CA VAL A 201 -21.23 19.36 -11.27
C VAL A 201 -20.43 20.54 -10.72
N PRO A 202 -20.72 21.78 -11.14
CA PRO A 202 -19.93 22.96 -10.80
C PRO A 202 -20.19 23.50 -9.39
N GLN A 203 -21.23 23.01 -8.69
CA GLN A 203 -21.58 23.41 -7.33
C GLN A 203 -20.50 22.95 -6.33
N ALA A 204 -20.19 23.83 -5.38
CA ALA A 204 -19.23 23.60 -4.32
C ALA A 204 -19.69 24.26 -3.02
N GLN A 205 -19.10 23.83 -1.90
CA GLN A 205 -19.33 24.42 -0.60
C GLN A 205 -18.16 25.31 -0.19
N ALA A 206 -18.45 26.55 0.19
CA ALA A 206 -17.46 27.51 0.63
C ALA A 206 -17.83 28.09 2.01
N VAL A 207 -16.82 28.30 2.85
CA VAL A 207 -16.96 28.96 4.15
C VAL A 207 -16.73 30.47 4.01
N CYS A 208 -17.68 31.28 4.49
CA CYS A 208 -17.52 32.73 4.51
C CYS A 208 -16.38 33.16 5.47
N PRO A 209 -15.36 33.89 5.02
CA PRO A 209 -14.27 34.35 5.88
C PRO A 209 -14.69 35.36 6.96
N HIS A 210 -15.87 35.98 6.81
CA HIS A 210 -16.35 37.00 7.72
C HIS A 210 -17.20 36.46 8.88
N CYS A 211 -18.02 35.42 8.64
CA CYS A 211 -18.95 34.91 9.66
C CYS A 211 -18.96 33.39 9.82
N GLY A 212 -18.16 32.65 9.04
CA GLY A 212 -18.10 31.19 9.10
C GLY A 212 -19.33 30.47 8.53
N TRP A 213 -20.28 31.19 7.88
CA TRP A 213 -21.45 30.58 7.25
C TRP A 213 -21.04 29.77 6.03
N ILE A 214 -21.69 28.63 5.84
CA ILE A 214 -21.46 27.76 4.66
C ILE A 214 -22.39 28.21 3.55
N ASN A 215 -21.83 28.46 2.37
CA ASN A 215 -22.52 28.89 1.18
C ASN A 215 -22.31 27.90 0.06
N GLU A 216 -23.36 27.61 -0.71
CA GLU A 216 -23.21 26.98 -2.00
C GLU A 216 -22.75 28.04 -3.02
N VAL A 217 -21.71 27.70 -3.77
CA VAL A 217 -21.06 28.56 -4.76
C VAL A 217 -20.72 27.73 -6.00
N TYR A 218 -20.40 28.37 -7.10
CA TYR A 218 -19.78 27.69 -8.24
C TYR A 218 -18.26 27.68 -8.09
N VAL A 219 -17.60 26.64 -8.56
CA VAL A 219 -16.12 26.48 -8.43
C VAL A 219 -15.33 27.60 -9.13
N GLU A 220 -15.95 28.30 -10.08
CA GLU A 220 -15.34 29.39 -10.85
C GLU A 220 -15.67 30.77 -10.29
N ASP A 221 -16.56 30.86 -9.28
CA ASP A 221 -16.94 32.15 -8.67
C ASP A 221 -15.71 32.84 -8.06
N ARG A 222 -15.60 34.14 -8.34
CA ARG A 222 -14.56 35.01 -7.77
C ARG A 222 -15.15 36.09 -6.86
N ASN A 223 -16.47 36.26 -6.86
CA ASN A 223 -17.18 37.22 -6.07
C ASN A 223 -18.54 36.68 -5.63
N ALA A 224 -18.55 35.88 -4.57
CA ALA A 224 -19.79 35.32 -3.99
C ALA A 224 -20.28 36.26 -2.86
N GLN A 225 -21.59 36.39 -2.70
CA GLN A 225 -22.22 37.06 -1.58
C GLN A 225 -22.63 36.05 -0.51
N CYS A 226 -22.18 36.26 0.73
CA CYS A 226 -22.60 35.39 1.84
C CYS A 226 -24.10 35.49 2.09
N SER A 227 -24.80 34.36 2.11
CA SER A 227 -26.25 34.31 2.34
C SER A 227 -26.66 34.79 3.75
N SER A 228 -25.75 34.73 4.73
CA SER A 228 -25.97 35.16 6.12
C SER A 228 -25.56 36.60 6.35
N CYS A 229 -24.29 36.97 6.27
CA CYS A 229 -23.81 38.31 6.62
C CYS A 229 -23.83 39.30 5.44
N LYS A 230 -24.22 38.89 4.26
CA LYS A 230 -24.34 39.69 3.02
C LYS A 230 -23.02 40.29 2.51
N LYS A 231 -21.87 40.04 3.14
CA LYS A 231 -20.56 40.46 2.65
C LYS A 231 -20.12 39.68 1.45
N ALA A 232 -19.48 40.35 0.49
CA ALA A 232 -18.85 39.72 -0.66
C ALA A 232 -17.51 39.11 -0.27
N PHE A 233 -17.15 37.99 -0.92
CA PHE A 233 -15.84 37.33 -0.75
C PHE A 233 -15.49 36.52 -1.99
N ASP A 234 -14.19 36.31 -2.21
CA ASP A 234 -13.70 35.38 -3.24
C ASP A 234 -13.62 33.96 -2.67
N PRO A 235 -14.49 33.01 -3.14
CA PRO A 235 -14.47 31.64 -2.64
C PRO A 235 -13.19 30.87 -2.97
N THR A 236 -12.45 31.29 -3.99
CA THR A 236 -11.24 30.61 -4.47
C THR A 236 -9.97 31.11 -3.80
N ALA A 237 -10.05 32.22 -3.06
CA ALA A 237 -8.93 32.80 -2.32
C ALA A 237 -8.98 32.44 -0.83
N GLY A 238 -7.80 32.38 -0.22
CA GLY A 238 -7.60 32.21 1.21
C GLY A 238 -6.28 32.84 1.66
N PRO A 239 -6.07 32.98 2.98
CA PRO A 239 -4.85 33.58 3.53
C PRO A 239 -3.56 32.82 3.14
N ALA A 240 -3.62 31.53 2.91
CA ALA A 240 -2.44 30.70 2.63
C ALA A 240 -2.24 30.47 1.13
N LYS A 241 -1.04 30.81 0.62
CA LYS A 241 -0.64 30.54 -0.78
C LYS A 241 0.74 29.91 -0.81
N GLY A 242 0.85 28.71 -1.40
CA GLY A 242 2.13 27.98 -1.43
C GLY A 242 2.65 27.72 0.00
N GLN A 243 3.85 28.16 0.32
CA GLN A 243 4.47 28.00 1.65
C GLN A 243 4.29 29.18 2.58
N SER A 244 3.57 30.24 2.16
CA SER A 244 3.37 31.49 2.88
C SER A 244 1.90 31.73 3.18
N ALA A 245 1.64 32.58 4.18
CA ALA A 245 0.32 33.12 4.48
C ALA A 245 0.39 34.63 4.64
N THR A 246 -0.74 35.33 4.37
CA THR A 246 -0.93 36.73 4.62
C THR A 246 -1.97 36.94 5.73
N CYS A 247 -1.66 37.70 6.75
CA CYS A 247 -2.57 37.99 7.86
C CYS A 247 -3.73 38.85 7.38
N PRO A 248 -5.00 38.43 7.55
CA PRO A 248 -6.15 39.28 7.17
C PRO A 248 -6.35 40.51 8.02
N SER A 249 -5.67 40.62 9.19
CA SER A 249 -5.82 41.74 10.14
C SER A 249 -4.81 42.86 9.95
N CYS A 250 -3.60 42.55 9.44
CA CYS A 250 -2.52 43.53 9.30
C CYS A 250 -1.73 43.42 7.99
N ASP A 251 -2.16 42.60 7.05
CA ASP A 251 -1.55 42.32 5.73
C ASP A 251 -0.09 41.84 5.75
N HIS A 252 0.43 41.48 6.94
CA HIS A 252 1.78 40.94 7.07
C HIS A 252 1.88 39.55 6.44
N GLY A 253 2.82 39.39 5.49
CA GLY A 253 3.15 38.11 4.86
C GLY A 253 4.20 37.35 5.67
N PHE A 254 3.97 36.03 5.90
CA PHE A 254 4.90 35.22 6.68
C PHE A 254 5.01 33.77 6.15
N PRO A 255 6.18 33.11 6.31
CA PRO A 255 6.39 31.72 5.95
C PRO A 255 5.78 30.77 6.99
N ILE A 256 4.80 29.93 6.60
CA ILE A 256 3.99 29.10 7.48
C ILE A 256 4.86 28.17 8.34
N ALA A 257 5.70 27.34 7.70
CA ALA A 257 6.50 26.34 8.41
C ALA A 257 7.51 26.95 9.39
N LYS A 258 8.14 28.09 9.02
CA LYS A 258 9.07 28.81 9.89
C LYS A 258 8.35 29.38 11.12
N THR A 259 7.17 29.96 10.93
CA THR A 259 6.36 30.50 12.01
C THR A 259 5.89 29.45 12.98
N ILE A 260 5.37 28.29 12.48
CA ILE A 260 5.00 27.16 13.33
C ILE A 260 6.23 26.63 14.09
N ARG A 261 7.37 26.48 13.42
CA ARG A 261 8.59 25.98 14.06
C ARG A 261 9.04 26.83 15.22
N ALA A 262 8.90 28.16 15.10
CA ALA A 262 9.26 29.13 16.14
C ALA A 262 8.42 28.99 17.42
N THR A 263 7.19 28.44 17.35
CA THR A 263 6.34 28.21 18.53
C THR A 263 6.78 27.07 19.43
N GLY A 264 7.61 26.14 18.90
CA GLY A 264 8.03 24.92 19.60
C GLY A 264 6.91 23.89 19.82
N LYS A 265 5.69 24.15 19.34
CA LYS A 265 4.49 23.30 19.52
C LYS A 265 3.86 22.96 18.16
N PRO A 266 3.14 21.84 18.03
CA PRO A 266 2.29 21.58 16.86
C PRO A 266 1.30 22.73 16.65
N PRO A 267 0.89 23.03 15.41
CA PRO A 267 -0.07 24.08 15.13
C PRO A 267 -1.45 23.77 15.71
N ALA A 268 -2.16 24.80 16.16
CA ALA A 268 -3.56 24.70 16.57
C ALA A 268 -4.47 24.40 15.36
N HIS A 269 -5.66 23.92 15.66
CA HIS A 269 -6.69 23.63 14.65
C HIS A 269 -8.04 24.16 15.14
N ARG A 270 -8.86 24.66 14.20
CA ARG A 270 -10.21 25.14 14.44
C ARG A 270 -11.22 24.33 13.62
N MET A 271 -12.30 23.87 14.26
CA MET A 271 -13.46 23.30 13.55
C MET A 271 -14.21 24.40 12.81
N TYR A 272 -14.62 24.15 11.55
CA TYR A 272 -15.40 25.15 10.81
C TYR A 272 -16.67 24.59 10.16
N ALA A 273 -16.76 23.29 9.88
CA ALA A 273 -17.93 22.65 9.25
C ALA A 273 -18.10 21.21 9.70
N ASN A 274 -19.33 20.72 9.66
CA ASN A 274 -19.70 19.31 9.75
C ASN A 274 -20.38 18.87 8.46
N LEU A 275 -20.09 17.66 7.98
CA LEU A 275 -20.94 16.91 7.06
C LEU A 275 -21.79 15.94 7.87
N VAL A 276 -23.10 16.06 7.78
CA VAL A 276 -24.05 15.30 8.59
C VAL A 276 -24.89 14.36 7.73
N LEU A 277 -25.36 13.28 8.35
CA LEU A 277 -26.37 12.38 7.80
C LEU A 277 -27.74 12.83 8.33
N LEU A 278 -28.61 13.22 7.42
CA LEU A 278 -29.98 13.62 7.76
C LEU A 278 -30.89 12.38 7.97
N PRO A 279 -32.04 12.54 8.68
CA PRO A 279 -32.95 11.42 8.91
C PRO A 279 -33.51 10.75 7.64
N ASP A 280 -33.62 11.48 6.54
CA ASP A 280 -34.02 10.97 5.21
C ASP A 280 -32.89 10.23 4.48
N GLY A 281 -31.70 10.14 5.11
CA GLY A 281 -30.52 9.51 4.55
C GLY A 281 -29.75 10.40 3.56
N SER A 282 -30.14 11.64 3.33
CA SER A 282 -29.35 12.62 2.56
C SER A 282 -28.18 13.17 3.40
N LYS A 283 -27.26 13.88 2.75
CA LYS A 283 -26.09 14.51 3.40
C LYS A 283 -26.23 16.03 3.30
N ALA A 284 -25.86 16.76 4.36
CA ALA A 284 -25.83 18.21 4.36
C ALA A 284 -24.58 18.75 5.08
N TYR A 285 -24.12 19.92 4.64
CA TYR A 285 -23.04 20.65 5.30
C TYR A 285 -23.61 21.66 6.27
N HIS A 286 -23.12 21.64 7.49
CA HIS A 286 -23.52 22.57 8.55
C HIS A 286 -22.31 23.26 9.14
N ARG A 287 -22.49 24.55 9.51
CA ARG A 287 -21.48 25.29 10.30
C ARG A 287 -21.37 24.68 11.70
N ILE A 288 -20.22 24.85 12.31
CA ILE A 288 -20.00 24.49 13.72
C ILE A 288 -20.86 25.40 14.62
N THR A 289 -21.53 24.78 15.59
CA THR A 289 -22.35 25.44 16.61
C THR A 289 -21.64 25.44 17.96
N ASP A 290 -22.14 26.23 18.92
CA ASP A 290 -21.64 26.25 20.30
C ASP A 290 -21.82 24.88 20.97
N GLU A 291 -22.86 24.13 20.60
CA GLU A 291 -23.06 22.77 21.07
C GLU A 291 -22.00 21.80 20.57
N ASP A 292 -21.58 21.94 19.32
CA ASP A 292 -20.48 21.12 18.78
C ASP A 292 -19.18 21.40 19.51
N GLN A 293 -18.91 22.66 19.84
CA GLN A 293 -17.74 23.06 20.64
C GLN A 293 -17.81 22.51 22.07
N LYS A 294 -18.97 22.62 22.74
CA LYS A 294 -19.19 22.03 24.07
C LYS A 294 -19.02 20.51 24.07
N ARG A 295 -19.47 19.85 23.01
CA ARG A 295 -19.32 18.39 22.87
C ARG A 295 -17.85 17.99 22.67
N PHE A 296 -17.10 18.78 21.91
CA PHE A 296 -15.66 18.59 21.77
C PHE A 296 -14.93 18.82 23.10
N ALA A 297 -15.23 19.90 23.83
CA ALA A 297 -14.69 20.17 25.16
C ALA A 297 -15.03 19.06 26.18
N LYS A 298 -16.24 18.46 26.08
CA LYS A 298 -16.61 17.28 26.88
C LYS A 298 -15.69 16.10 26.60
N ALA A 299 -15.32 15.90 25.32
CA ALA A 299 -14.38 14.83 24.95
C ALA A 299 -12.97 15.11 25.50
N GLU A 300 -12.47 16.35 25.44
CA GLU A 300 -11.19 16.75 26.04
C GLU A 300 -11.17 16.49 27.55
N HIS A 301 -12.24 16.89 28.26
CA HIS A 301 -12.34 16.65 29.70
C HIS A 301 -12.41 15.16 30.03
N ALA A 302 -13.12 14.36 29.22
CA ALA A 302 -13.20 12.90 29.42
C ALA A 302 -11.84 12.25 29.19
N LEU A 303 -11.12 12.65 28.14
CA LEU A 303 -9.77 12.15 27.85
C LEU A 303 -8.79 12.46 29.00
N ALA A 304 -8.81 13.68 29.52
CA ALA A 304 -7.93 14.08 30.62
C ALA A 304 -8.08 13.25 31.90
N LYS A 305 -9.22 12.58 32.09
CA LYS A 305 -9.47 11.68 33.23
C LYS A 305 -8.97 10.24 32.99
N ARG A 306 -8.63 9.88 31.74
CA ARG A 306 -8.20 8.51 31.40
C ARG A 306 -6.69 8.39 31.56
N LYS A 307 -6.26 7.42 32.37
CA LYS A 307 -4.83 7.05 32.48
C LYS A 307 -4.46 6.11 31.35
N ASN A 308 -3.24 6.26 30.80
CA ASN A 308 -2.71 5.40 29.73
C ASN A 308 -3.68 5.24 28.52
N ALA A 309 -4.37 6.33 28.13
CA ALA A 309 -5.39 6.29 27.11
C ALA A 309 -4.83 6.04 25.70
N TYR A 310 -3.56 6.35 25.47
CA TYR A 310 -2.91 6.26 24.18
C TYR A 310 -1.38 6.11 24.34
N PRO A 311 -0.66 5.64 23.29
CA PRO A 311 0.80 5.50 23.35
C PRO A 311 1.47 6.88 23.31
N VAL A 312 2.47 7.09 24.21
CA VAL A 312 3.33 8.28 24.24
C VAL A 312 4.71 7.87 23.78
N VAL A 313 4.90 7.80 22.45
CA VAL A 313 6.15 7.40 21.80
C VAL A 313 6.60 8.51 20.87
N ALA A 314 7.89 8.84 20.90
CA ALA A 314 8.51 9.87 20.07
C ALA A 314 8.55 9.44 18.59
N ILE A 315 8.52 10.44 17.69
CA ILE A 315 8.73 10.24 16.25
C ILE A 315 10.23 10.39 15.97
N ASP A 316 10.85 9.34 15.48
CA ASP A 316 12.25 9.38 15.08
C ASP A 316 12.45 10.14 13.77
N PRO A 317 13.55 10.91 13.62
CA PRO A 317 13.89 11.59 12.38
C PRO A 317 14.10 10.61 11.22
N GLY A 318 13.70 11.02 10.02
CA GLY A 318 13.87 10.24 8.80
C GLY A 318 13.20 10.89 7.60
N TYR A 319 13.47 10.39 6.42
CA TYR A 319 12.96 10.94 5.16
C TYR A 319 11.44 11.17 5.19
N ASN A 320 10.68 10.17 5.65
CA ASN A 320 9.22 10.22 5.67
C ASN A 320 8.65 10.99 6.87
N THR A 321 9.42 11.18 7.97
CA THR A 321 8.96 11.80 9.23
C THR A 321 9.41 13.26 9.39
N ASN A 322 10.46 13.69 8.71
CA ASN A 322 11.05 15.03 8.86
C ASN A 322 10.06 16.16 8.58
N GLN A 323 9.08 15.96 7.69
CA GLN A 323 8.10 16.99 7.42
C GLN A 323 7.16 17.21 8.61
N ALA A 324 6.72 16.16 9.28
CA ALA A 324 5.93 16.27 10.52
C ALA A 324 6.76 16.91 11.64
N LEU A 325 7.99 16.47 11.84
CA LEU A 325 8.94 17.05 12.81
C LEU A 325 9.19 18.54 12.54
N GLY A 326 9.26 18.94 11.27
CA GLY A 326 9.40 20.35 10.85
C GLY A 326 8.19 21.23 11.20
N TYR A 327 7.05 20.63 11.53
CA TYR A 327 5.84 21.27 12.07
C TYR A 327 5.67 21.04 13.58
N ASN A 328 6.73 20.67 14.29
CA ASN A 328 6.80 20.41 15.73
C ASN A 328 5.98 19.22 16.25
N TYR A 329 5.50 18.32 15.41
CA TYR A 329 4.96 17.04 15.88
C TYR A 329 6.13 16.20 16.40
N ARG A 330 6.17 15.89 17.69
CA ARG A 330 7.25 15.15 18.35
C ARG A 330 6.87 13.73 18.73
N HIS A 331 5.57 13.47 18.94
CA HIS A 331 5.05 12.18 19.34
C HIS A 331 3.92 11.76 18.40
N TRP A 332 3.74 10.45 18.24
CA TRP A 332 2.72 9.91 17.35
C TRP A 332 1.29 10.30 17.74
N HIS A 333 0.98 10.42 19.03
CA HIS A 333 -0.34 10.82 19.50
C HIS A 333 -0.69 12.29 19.17
N GLU A 334 0.29 13.16 18.94
CA GLU A 334 0.05 14.57 18.56
C GLU A 334 -0.58 14.72 17.15
N MET A 335 -0.59 13.64 16.36
CA MET A 335 -1.29 13.59 15.07
C MET A 335 -2.80 13.45 15.19
N PHE A 336 -3.33 13.36 16.41
CA PHE A 336 -4.75 13.19 16.69
C PHE A 336 -5.27 14.34 17.53
N ASN A 337 -6.56 14.69 17.38
CA ASN A 337 -7.21 15.60 18.32
C ASN A 337 -7.73 14.83 19.56
N ALA A 338 -8.17 15.56 20.59
CA ALA A 338 -8.60 14.97 21.86
C ALA A 338 -9.82 14.03 21.70
N ARG A 339 -10.78 14.37 20.84
CA ARG A 339 -11.95 13.52 20.56
C ARG A 339 -11.56 12.22 19.89
N GLN A 340 -10.65 12.28 18.92
CA GLN A 340 -10.10 11.07 18.28
C GLN A 340 -9.38 10.19 19.31
N LEU A 341 -8.49 10.75 20.12
CA LEU A 341 -7.76 10.01 21.16
C LEU A 341 -8.70 9.37 22.19
N LEU A 342 -9.74 10.09 22.63
CA LEU A 342 -10.75 9.54 23.52
C LEU A 342 -11.47 8.33 22.91
N CYS A 343 -12.02 8.51 21.71
CA CYS A 343 -12.79 7.47 21.04
C CYS A 343 -11.91 6.25 20.68
N LEU A 344 -10.67 6.49 20.27
CA LEU A 344 -9.67 5.42 20.04
C LEU A 344 -9.34 4.69 21.34
N SER A 345 -9.19 5.39 22.47
CA SER A 345 -8.92 4.74 23.77
C SER A 345 -10.07 3.86 24.25
N ILE A 346 -11.32 4.31 24.07
CA ILE A 346 -12.52 3.51 24.40
C ILE A 346 -12.53 2.21 23.59
N LEU A 347 -12.30 2.32 22.28
CA LEU A 347 -12.27 1.17 21.39
C LEU A 347 -11.08 0.24 21.67
N ALA A 348 -9.90 0.80 21.95
CA ALA A 348 -8.69 0.05 22.28
C ALA A 348 -8.87 -0.78 23.58
N ASP A 349 -9.44 -0.19 24.62
CA ASP A 349 -9.72 -0.91 25.89
C ASP A 349 -10.68 -2.08 25.66
N ARG A 350 -11.72 -1.88 24.84
CA ARG A 350 -12.66 -2.94 24.51
C ARG A 350 -12.02 -4.07 23.71
N ILE A 351 -11.15 -3.75 22.76
CA ILE A 351 -10.40 -4.75 21.99
C ILE A 351 -9.43 -5.51 22.89
N ARG A 352 -8.71 -4.82 23.76
CA ARG A 352 -7.80 -5.44 24.74
C ARG A 352 -8.50 -6.46 25.63
N ALA A 353 -9.76 -6.23 25.96
CA ALA A 353 -10.59 -7.12 26.77
C ALA A 353 -11.12 -8.36 26.03
N ILE A 354 -10.84 -8.55 24.76
CA ILE A 354 -11.22 -9.77 24.02
C ILE A 354 -10.38 -10.95 24.54
N PRO A 355 -11.02 -12.01 25.07
CA PRO A 355 -10.28 -13.14 25.67
C PRO A 355 -9.49 -13.95 24.65
N ASP A 356 -10.10 -14.22 23.48
CA ASP A 356 -9.49 -15.02 22.43
C ASP A 356 -8.35 -14.21 21.76
N PRO A 357 -7.10 -14.68 21.78
CA PRO A 357 -5.97 -13.95 21.22
C PRO A 357 -6.03 -13.78 19.71
N VAL A 358 -6.60 -14.73 18.96
CA VAL A 358 -6.73 -14.66 17.50
C VAL A 358 -7.73 -13.57 17.11
N LEU A 359 -8.87 -13.52 17.81
CA LEU A 359 -9.87 -12.47 17.61
C LEU A 359 -9.35 -11.11 18.07
N ARG A 360 -8.65 -11.05 19.18
CA ARG A 360 -8.02 -9.81 19.67
C ARG A 360 -7.00 -9.28 18.66
N ASP A 361 -6.15 -10.13 18.10
CA ASP A 361 -5.21 -9.76 17.05
C ASP A 361 -5.95 -9.21 15.82
N LEU A 362 -6.98 -9.89 15.32
CA LEU A 362 -7.74 -9.46 14.15
C LEU A 362 -8.42 -8.09 14.37
N PHE A 363 -9.05 -7.87 15.53
CA PHE A 363 -9.69 -6.59 15.82
C PHE A 363 -8.67 -5.48 16.10
N THR A 364 -7.48 -5.80 16.62
CA THR A 364 -6.36 -4.86 16.70
C THR A 364 -5.84 -4.50 15.29
N CYS A 365 -5.78 -5.45 14.38
CA CYS A 365 -5.42 -5.20 12.97
C CYS A 365 -6.44 -4.25 12.31
N LEU A 366 -7.75 -4.48 12.49
CA LEU A 366 -8.79 -3.60 11.99
C LEU A 366 -8.70 -2.19 12.61
N PHE A 367 -8.52 -2.11 13.93
CA PHE A 367 -8.32 -0.85 14.65
C PHE A 367 -7.12 -0.08 14.11
N SER A 368 -5.98 -0.74 14.02
CA SER A 368 -4.74 -0.18 13.48
C SER A 368 -4.94 0.34 12.05
N GLY A 369 -5.62 -0.44 11.19
CA GLY A 369 -5.97 -0.01 9.84
C GLY A 369 -6.90 1.21 9.78
N ALA A 370 -7.77 1.41 10.78
CA ALA A 370 -8.64 2.58 10.86
C ALA A 370 -7.88 3.87 11.19
N LEU A 371 -6.72 3.78 11.84
CA LEU A 371 -5.91 4.95 12.21
C LEU A 371 -5.48 5.77 10.99
N GLU A 372 -5.26 5.17 9.83
CA GLU A 372 -4.83 5.89 8.62
C GLU A 372 -5.86 6.94 8.14
N PHE A 373 -7.14 6.79 8.55
CA PHE A 373 -8.24 7.67 8.21
C PHE A 373 -8.69 8.57 9.39
N ASN A 374 -8.38 8.18 10.62
CA ASN A 374 -8.88 8.82 11.84
C ASN A 374 -7.76 9.57 12.57
N ASN A 375 -7.16 10.55 11.90
CA ASN A 375 -6.09 11.41 12.41
C ASN A 375 -6.17 12.80 11.75
N MET A 376 -5.41 13.78 12.26
CA MET A 376 -5.39 15.16 11.76
C MET A 376 -4.49 15.38 10.53
N PHE A 377 -3.99 14.30 9.92
CA PHE A 377 -3.26 14.31 8.64
C PHE A 377 -4.13 13.76 7.49
N ALA A 378 -5.31 13.23 7.80
CA ALA A 378 -6.31 12.85 6.81
C ALA A 378 -7.00 14.08 6.22
N SER A 379 -7.46 13.99 4.98
CA SER A 379 -8.10 15.09 4.26
C SER A 379 -9.39 14.66 3.55
N TYR A 380 -10.16 15.65 3.05
CA TYR A 380 -11.39 15.38 2.31
C TYR A 380 -11.09 15.09 0.85
N LYS A 381 -11.61 13.98 0.35
CA LYS A 381 -11.44 13.61 -1.06
C LYS A 381 -12.37 14.42 -1.98
N GLY A 382 -13.58 14.73 -1.53
CA GLY A 382 -14.55 15.56 -2.25
C GLY A 382 -15.11 14.94 -3.53
N GLU A 383 -14.73 13.73 -3.88
CA GLU A 383 -15.14 13.05 -5.10
C GLU A 383 -16.48 12.31 -4.89
N GLY A 384 -17.45 12.58 -5.77
CA GLY A 384 -18.73 11.88 -5.75
C GLY A 384 -19.49 12.04 -4.41
N THR A 385 -19.56 10.98 -3.61
CA THR A 385 -20.31 10.98 -2.34
C THR A 385 -19.61 11.64 -1.16
N GLY A 386 -18.42 12.20 -1.34
CA GLY A 386 -17.54 12.68 -0.27
C GLY A 386 -16.95 11.55 0.55
N ALA A 387 -15.64 11.49 0.67
CA ALA A 387 -14.90 10.45 1.37
C ALA A 387 -13.69 11.02 2.10
N VAL A 388 -13.22 10.32 3.12
CA VAL A 388 -11.94 10.63 3.75
C VAL A 388 -10.79 10.09 2.88
N ARG A 389 -9.74 10.91 2.70
CA ARG A 389 -8.47 10.50 2.11
C ARG A 389 -7.50 10.19 3.25
N HIS A 390 -6.90 9.00 3.20
CA HIS A 390 -5.96 8.57 4.22
C HIS A 390 -4.66 9.40 4.22
N MET A 391 -3.98 9.46 5.37
CA MET A 391 -2.79 10.27 5.59
C MET A 391 -1.59 9.89 4.70
N PHE A 392 -1.50 8.64 4.25
CA PHE A 392 -0.38 8.12 3.46
C PHE A 392 -0.53 8.28 1.94
N ALA A 393 -1.35 9.21 1.47
CA ALA A 393 -1.56 9.42 0.04
C ALA A 393 -0.27 9.79 -0.74
N HIS A 394 0.73 10.34 -0.04
CA HIS A 394 2.02 10.77 -0.61
C HIS A 394 3.23 9.97 -0.11
N HIS A 395 3.02 8.84 0.61
CA HIS A 395 4.07 8.04 1.26
C HIS A 395 4.99 8.84 2.21
N ILE A 396 4.56 10.00 2.67
CA ILE A 396 5.24 10.84 3.66
C ILE A 396 4.21 11.34 4.69
N LEU A 397 4.68 11.65 5.89
CA LEU A 397 3.84 12.25 6.94
C LEU A 397 3.71 13.76 6.70
N LYS A 398 2.76 14.12 5.84
CA LYS A 398 2.50 15.50 5.45
C LYS A 398 1.37 16.10 6.29
N PRO A 399 1.64 17.11 7.16
CA PRO A 399 0.60 17.79 7.90
C PRO A 399 -0.35 18.55 6.96
N GLU A 400 -1.63 18.19 6.93
CA GLU A 400 -2.64 18.83 6.11
C GLU A 400 -3.02 20.20 6.68
N ARG A 401 -3.33 21.21 5.80
CA ARG A 401 -3.81 22.53 6.22
C ARG A 401 -5.28 22.48 6.62
N VAL A 402 -6.05 21.69 5.93
CA VAL A 402 -7.49 21.49 6.15
C VAL A 402 -7.76 20.01 6.44
N PRO A 403 -7.44 19.56 7.66
CA PRO A 403 -7.69 18.18 8.07
C PRO A 403 -9.17 17.82 8.05
N LEU A 404 -9.44 16.52 7.88
CA LEU A 404 -10.77 15.94 8.01
C LEU A 404 -10.77 14.92 9.15
N GLU A 405 -11.67 15.11 10.11
CA GLU A 405 -11.92 14.14 11.16
C GLU A 405 -13.13 13.29 10.80
N ALA A 406 -12.94 11.98 10.65
CA ALA A 406 -14.03 11.04 10.44
C ALA A 406 -14.66 10.63 11.78
N ASN A 407 -15.96 10.31 11.76
CA ASN A 407 -16.61 9.63 12.87
C ASN A 407 -15.96 8.25 13.04
N LEU A 408 -15.31 8.01 14.17
CA LEU A 408 -14.51 6.79 14.37
C LEU A 408 -15.34 5.51 14.28
N TRP A 409 -16.50 5.46 14.91
CA TRP A 409 -17.37 4.28 14.80
C TRP A 409 -17.99 4.19 13.41
N GLY A 410 -18.49 5.31 12.92
CA GLY A 410 -19.09 5.47 11.59
C GLY A 410 -20.59 5.28 11.53
N THR A 411 -21.09 5.59 10.35
CA THR A 411 -22.48 5.42 9.92
C THR A 411 -22.50 4.66 8.59
N PRO A 412 -23.64 4.15 8.13
CA PRO A 412 -23.73 3.42 6.86
C PRO A 412 -23.19 4.16 5.62
N LYS A 413 -23.11 5.50 5.66
CA LYS A 413 -22.64 6.36 4.56
C LYS A 413 -21.28 7.02 4.80
N SER A 414 -20.58 6.68 5.89
CA SER A 414 -19.20 7.14 6.14
C SER A 414 -18.18 6.22 5.45
N SER A 415 -16.95 6.70 5.32
CA SER A 415 -15.81 5.91 4.88
C SER A 415 -14.65 6.07 5.87
N GLY A 416 -13.76 5.07 5.96
CA GLY A 416 -12.61 5.11 6.84
C GLY A 416 -12.93 4.96 8.33
N SER A 417 -14.15 4.60 8.70
CA SER A 417 -14.59 4.36 10.07
C SER A 417 -14.48 2.88 10.45
N PHE A 418 -14.42 2.56 11.74
CA PHE A 418 -14.22 1.20 12.22
C PHE A 418 -15.28 0.22 11.70
N SER A 419 -16.57 0.59 11.78
CA SER A 419 -17.67 -0.29 11.33
C SER A 419 -17.69 -0.48 9.82
N THR A 420 -17.48 0.59 9.04
CA THR A 420 -17.48 0.49 7.57
C THR A 420 -16.24 -0.24 7.06
N MET A 421 -15.13 -0.17 7.78
CA MET A 421 -13.93 -0.95 7.46
C MET A 421 -14.11 -2.43 7.83
N PHE A 422 -14.82 -2.75 8.91
CA PHE A 422 -15.18 -4.13 9.20
C PHE A 422 -15.95 -4.75 8.01
N GLU A 423 -16.99 -4.07 7.52
CA GLU A 423 -17.76 -4.52 6.37
C GLU A 423 -16.93 -4.57 5.08
N GLY A 424 -16.19 -3.51 4.81
CA GLY A 424 -15.44 -3.34 3.57
C GLY A 424 -14.13 -4.13 3.48
N ARG A 425 -13.50 -4.48 4.61
CA ARG A 425 -12.22 -5.19 4.66
C ARG A 425 -12.38 -6.59 5.24
N ILE A 426 -12.85 -6.72 6.48
CA ILE A 426 -12.87 -8.02 7.17
C ILE A 426 -13.92 -8.95 6.57
N ARG A 427 -15.19 -8.52 6.44
CA ARG A 427 -16.23 -9.37 5.86
C ARG A 427 -15.94 -9.76 4.42
N ARG A 428 -15.46 -8.82 3.63
CA ARG A 428 -15.05 -9.11 2.25
C ARG A 428 -13.87 -10.08 2.18
N ALA A 429 -12.90 -9.96 3.11
CA ALA A 429 -11.79 -10.90 3.20
C ALA A 429 -12.25 -12.30 3.60
N LEU A 430 -13.22 -12.41 4.52
CA LEU A 430 -13.85 -13.68 4.88
C LEU A 430 -14.57 -14.31 3.69
N ASP A 431 -15.36 -13.54 2.94
CA ASP A 431 -16.06 -14.03 1.74
C ASP A 431 -15.08 -14.57 0.70
N TYR A 432 -13.99 -13.85 0.46
CA TYR A 432 -12.95 -14.27 -0.47
C TYR A 432 -12.13 -15.48 0.08
N ALA A 433 -11.86 -15.52 1.38
CA ALA A 433 -11.11 -16.62 1.98
C ALA A 433 -11.89 -17.95 1.91
N ASP A 434 -13.22 -17.89 2.05
CA ASP A 434 -14.11 -19.05 1.94
C ASP A 434 -14.24 -19.56 0.49
N ASP A 435 -14.24 -18.66 -0.50
CA ASP A 435 -14.38 -19.03 -1.93
C ASP A 435 -13.54 -18.07 -2.80
N PRO A 436 -12.21 -18.29 -2.86
CA PRO A 436 -11.32 -17.45 -3.66
C PRO A 436 -11.60 -17.57 -5.15
N PHE A 437 -11.57 -16.44 -5.86
CA PHE A 437 -11.76 -16.36 -7.30
C PHE A 437 -10.52 -15.80 -8.00
N GLU A 438 -10.41 -16.08 -9.31
CA GLU A 438 -9.48 -15.42 -10.22
C GLU A 438 -10.23 -14.52 -11.20
N LEU A 439 -9.54 -13.47 -11.67
CA LEU A 439 -10.09 -12.59 -12.70
C LEU A 439 -9.86 -13.18 -14.08
N CYS A 440 -10.89 -13.17 -14.92
CA CYS A 440 -10.80 -13.54 -16.32
C CYS A 440 -11.21 -12.36 -17.20
N VAL A 441 -10.39 -12.08 -18.21
CA VAL A 441 -10.76 -11.10 -19.26
C VAL A 441 -11.52 -11.84 -20.34
N SER A 442 -12.81 -11.65 -20.43
CA SER A 442 -13.64 -12.29 -21.46
C SER A 442 -13.23 -11.80 -22.85
N CYS A 443 -12.95 -12.74 -23.77
CA CYS A 443 -12.70 -12.45 -25.20
C CYS A 443 -13.96 -11.88 -25.90
N LYS A 444 -15.14 -11.97 -25.28
CA LYS A 444 -16.40 -11.44 -25.78
C LYS A 444 -16.79 -10.17 -25.02
N GLY A 445 -16.36 -9.01 -25.52
CA GLY A 445 -16.87 -7.71 -25.09
C GLY A 445 -16.13 -7.01 -23.96
N GLY A 446 -14.92 -7.43 -23.57
CA GLY A 446 -14.07 -6.71 -22.60
C GLY A 446 -14.61 -6.67 -21.16
N LYS A 447 -15.57 -7.52 -20.81
CA LYS A 447 -16.10 -7.66 -19.44
C LYS A 447 -15.16 -8.55 -18.62
N THR A 448 -14.91 -8.13 -17.38
CA THR A 448 -14.17 -8.94 -16.40
C THR A 448 -15.13 -9.87 -15.69
N GLU A 449 -14.79 -11.14 -15.61
CA GLU A 449 -15.54 -12.16 -14.91
C GLU A 449 -14.70 -12.72 -13.73
N LYS A 450 -15.38 -13.23 -12.71
CA LYS A 450 -14.77 -13.94 -11.58
C LYS A 450 -14.94 -15.43 -11.78
N VAL A 451 -13.84 -16.16 -11.76
CA VAL A 451 -13.82 -17.62 -11.91
C VAL A 451 -13.56 -18.24 -10.53
N TYR A 452 -14.52 -18.98 -10.04
CA TYR A 452 -14.51 -19.66 -8.74
C TYR A 452 -14.12 -21.14 -8.86
N GLY A 453 -13.85 -21.79 -7.70
CA GLY A 453 -13.55 -23.22 -7.66
C GLY A 453 -12.15 -23.61 -8.10
N LEU A 454 -11.27 -22.65 -8.36
CA LEU A 454 -9.88 -22.89 -8.78
C LEU A 454 -8.90 -23.09 -7.62
N SER A 455 -9.28 -22.62 -6.43
CA SER A 455 -8.36 -22.43 -5.30
C SER A 455 -8.85 -23.15 -4.04
N GLU A 456 -7.91 -23.47 -3.14
CA GLU A 456 -8.23 -23.81 -1.76
C GLU A 456 -8.68 -22.59 -0.97
N LYS A 457 -9.42 -22.83 0.12
CA LYS A 457 -9.76 -21.81 1.09
C LYS A 457 -8.51 -21.23 1.75
N ILE A 458 -8.55 -19.93 2.08
CA ILE A 458 -7.54 -19.26 2.89
C ILE A 458 -8.01 -19.32 4.35
N GLY A 459 -7.11 -19.65 5.27
CA GLY A 459 -7.44 -19.78 6.69
C GLY A 459 -6.91 -21.08 7.27
N ALA A 460 -5.60 -21.20 7.31
CA ALA A 460 -4.91 -22.32 7.96
C ALA A 460 -4.30 -21.84 9.29
N PRO A 461 -4.15 -22.71 10.30
CA PRO A 461 -3.36 -22.38 11.48
C PRO A 461 -1.94 -21.96 11.08
N VAL A 462 -1.52 -20.81 11.60
CA VAL A 462 -0.18 -20.25 11.39
C VAL A 462 0.72 -20.79 12.50
N ALA A 463 1.85 -21.37 12.12
CA ALA A 463 2.90 -21.79 13.04
C ALA A 463 3.84 -20.62 13.36
N ASP A 464 4.17 -20.44 14.63
CA ASP A 464 5.14 -19.44 15.12
C ASP A 464 6.56 -20.03 15.26
N ALA A 465 6.74 -21.32 14.99
CA ALA A 465 8.02 -22.02 15.04
C ALA A 465 8.13 -23.05 13.91
N TYR A 466 9.34 -23.20 13.34
CA TYR A 466 9.58 -24.15 12.25
C TYR A 466 9.24 -25.59 12.64
N GLY A 467 9.46 -26.00 13.90
CA GLY A 467 9.12 -27.35 14.37
C GLY A 467 7.64 -27.72 14.24
N ALA A 468 6.72 -26.77 14.40
CA ALA A 468 5.28 -26.99 14.18
C ALA A 468 4.95 -27.07 12.67
N PHE A 469 5.62 -26.27 11.85
CA PHE A 469 5.50 -26.33 10.39
C PHE A 469 6.00 -27.69 9.85
N ALA A 470 7.13 -28.16 10.32
CA ALA A 470 7.68 -29.47 9.94
C ALA A 470 6.72 -30.63 10.29
N LYS A 471 5.94 -30.50 11.38
CA LYS A 471 4.93 -31.49 11.81
C LYS A 471 3.60 -31.40 11.06
N GLY A 472 3.44 -30.52 10.08
CA GLY A 472 2.29 -30.50 9.19
C GLY A 472 1.49 -29.20 9.12
N ALA A 473 1.87 -28.12 9.82
CA ALA A 473 1.29 -26.81 9.59
C ALA A 473 1.57 -26.34 8.16
N ARG A 474 0.60 -25.64 7.56
CA ARG A 474 0.70 -25.20 6.16
C ARG A 474 1.42 -23.86 6.00
N VAL A 475 1.43 -23.05 7.05
CA VAL A 475 2.02 -21.70 7.06
C VAL A 475 2.94 -21.56 8.26
N TYR A 476 4.14 -21.05 8.02
CA TYR A 476 5.07 -20.64 9.08
C TYR A 476 5.42 -19.17 8.87
N LEU A 477 5.25 -18.37 9.91
CA LEU A 477 5.59 -16.94 9.91
C LEU A 477 6.62 -16.64 11.00
N SER A 478 7.62 -15.84 10.67
CA SER A 478 8.57 -15.32 11.63
C SER A 478 8.87 -13.84 11.38
N CYS A 479 9.21 -13.11 12.45
CA CYS A 479 9.62 -11.71 12.40
C CYS A 479 11.12 -11.61 12.70
N GLY A 480 11.86 -10.91 11.83
CA GLY A 480 13.30 -10.67 12.01
C GLY A 480 14.09 -10.64 10.71
N ASP A 481 15.41 -10.59 10.85
CA ASP A 481 16.37 -10.51 9.75
C ASP A 481 16.29 -11.75 8.85
N SER A 482 15.97 -11.55 7.57
CA SER A 482 15.88 -12.63 6.58
C SER A 482 17.26 -13.08 6.05
N GLY A 483 18.33 -12.42 6.43
CA GLY A 483 19.70 -12.88 6.20
C GLY A 483 20.15 -13.99 7.15
N SER A 484 19.32 -14.35 8.16
CA SER A 484 19.59 -15.43 9.11
C SER A 484 18.27 -16.02 9.59
N THR A 485 17.95 -17.25 9.17
CA THR A 485 16.70 -17.93 9.51
C THR A 485 16.96 -19.23 10.28
N ASP A 486 15.90 -19.75 10.90
CA ASP A 486 15.90 -21.07 11.56
C ASP A 486 15.53 -22.21 10.58
N LEU A 487 15.46 -21.94 9.29
CA LEU A 487 15.13 -22.92 8.27
C LEU A 487 16.32 -23.87 8.02
N PRO A 488 16.09 -25.19 7.86
CA PRO A 488 17.15 -26.11 7.49
C PRO A 488 17.69 -25.86 6.06
N ASP A 489 18.91 -26.32 5.82
CA ASP A 489 19.51 -26.31 4.49
C ASP A 489 18.63 -27.12 3.52
N SER A 490 18.52 -26.66 2.28
CA SER A 490 17.83 -27.38 1.19
C SER A 490 16.39 -27.81 1.55
N SER A 491 15.66 -26.96 2.30
CA SER A 491 14.32 -27.27 2.84
C SER A 491 13.18 -26.68 1.99
N VAL A 492 13.45 -25.76 1.05
CA VAL A 492 12.43 -25.09 0.23
C VAL A 492 12.62 -25.36 -1.27
N ASP A 493 11.51 -25.45 -2.01
CA ASP A 493 11.53 -25.72 -3.46
C ASP A 493 11.66 -24.43 -4.28
N ALA A 494 11.11 -23.34 -3.78
CA ALA A 494 11.18 -22.04 -4.43
C ALA A 494 11.22 -20.91 -3.40
N VAL A 495 12.01 -19.86 -3.70
CA VAL A 495 11.95 -18.56 -3.05
C VAL A 495 11.25 -17.60 -4.00
N LEU A 496 10.06 -17.14 -3.61
CA LEU A 496 9.23 -16.24 -4.43
C LEU A 496 8.96 -14.98 -3.62
N THR A 497 9.37 -13.82 -4.12
CA THR A 497 9.35 -12.60 -3.31
C THR A 497 9.35 -11.32 -4.15
N ASP A 498 9.19 -10.20 -3.46
CA ASP A 498 9.38 -8.84 -3.95
C ASP A 498 10.29 -8.10 -2.96
N PRO A 499 11.59 -8.02 -3.23
CA PRO A 499 12.54 -7.37 -2.34
C PRO A 499 12.33 -5.85 -2.31
N PRO A 500 12.81 -5.13 -1.28
CA PRO A 500 12.86 -3.67 -1.29
C PRO A 500 13.64 -3.15 -2.52
N PHE A 501 13.14 -2.06 -3.12
CA PHE A 501 13.79 -1.43 -4.27
C PHE A 501 14.68 -0.30 -3.78
N PHE A 502 15.96 -0.48 -3.83
CA PHE A 502 17.03 0.43 -3.47
C PHE A 502 16.58 1.62 -2.56
N ASP A 503 16.34 2.82 -3.04
CA ASP A 503 16.01 4.03 -2.25
C ASP A 503 14.51 4.44 -2.29
N ASN A 504 13.59 3.51 -2.52
CA ASN A 504 12.18 3.84 -2.86
C ASN A 504 11.31 4.20 -1.64
N VAL A 505 11.07 3.27 -0.71
CA VAL A 505 10.14 3.46 0.42
C VAL A 505 10.80 3.01 1.73
N HIS A 506 10.91 3.91 2.69
CA HIS A 506 11.36 3.59 4.04
C HIS A 506 10.17 3.09 4.87
N TYR A 507 9.87 1.79 4.77
CA TYR A 507 8.68 1.17 5.34
C TYR A 507 8.57 1.36 6.85
N SER A 508 9.64 1.17 7.59
CA SER A 508 9.68 1.28 9.04
C SER A 508 9.29 2.67 9.54
N GLN A 509 9.74 3.73 8.86
CA GLN A 509 9.42 5.12 9.22
C GLN A 509 7.92 5.43 9.17
N LEU A 510 7.16 4.69 8.37
CA LEU A 510 5.71 4.82 8.25
C LEU A 510 4.97 3.78 9.10
N ALA A 511 5.53 2.58 9.26
CA ALA A 511 4.94 1.48 10.01
C ALA A 511 4.88 1.76 11.50
N ASP A 512 5.82 2.56 12.04
CA ASP A 512 5.83 2.98 13.44
C ASP A 512 4.50 3.61 13.89
N PHE A 513 3.83 4.35 12.99
CA PHE A 513 2.49 4.90 13.25
C PHE A 513 1.47 3.85 13.69
N PHE A 514 1.53 2.66 13.09
CA PHE A 514 0.66 1.54 13.45
C PHE A 514 1.20 0.73 14.63
N HIS A 515 2.51 0.52 14.67
CA HIS A 515 3.20 -0.29 15.65
C HIS A 515 2.96 0.20 17.08
N VAL A 516 3.07 1.49 17.33
CA VAL A 516 2.90 2.07 18.67
C VAL A 516 1.50 1.80 19.26
N TRP A 517 0.46 1.76 18.43
CA TRP A 517 -0.90 1.43 18.85
C TRP A 517 -1.11 -0.09 18.99
N GLN A 518 -0.49 -0.90 18.13
CA GLN A 518 -0.53 -2.37 18.26
C GLN A 518 0.12 -2.80 19.58
N ARG A 519 1.29 -2.24 19.92
CA ARG A 519 1.94 -2.45 21.21
C ARG A 519 1.07 -1.99 22.39
N HIS A 520 0.41 -0.85 22.27
CA HIS A 520 -0.45 -0.30 23.30
C HIS A 520 -1.64 -1.22 23.64
N ILE A 521 -2.18 -1.92 22.64
CA ILE A 521 -3.32 -2.84 22.81
C ILE A 521 -2.86 -4.25 23.22
N LEU A 522 -1.85 -4.80 22.56
CA LEU A 522 -1.44 -6.20 22.67
C LEU A 522 -0.32 -6.45 23.68
N GLY A 523 0.39 -5.40 24.11
CA GLY A 523 1.58 -5.50 24.96
C GLY A 523 2.88 -5.39 24.16
N ALA A 524 3.96 -5.09 24.88
CA ALA A 524 5.31 -4.91 24.38
C ALA A 524 6.14 -6.17 24.61
N ASP A 525 5.75 -7.27 23.98
CA ASP A 525 6.40 -8.57 24.13
C ASP A 525 6.78 -9.19 22.78
N GLY A 526 7.73 -10.09 22.76
CA GLY A 526 8.21 -10.77 21.56
C GLY A 526 8.68 -9.76 20.50
N TYR A 527 8.21 -9.93 19.27
CA TYR A 527 8.55 -9.04 18.15
C TYR A 527 8.02 -7.61 18.29
N ARG A 528 7.14 -7.35 19.27
CA ARG A 528 6.62 -6.01 19.61
C ARG A 528 7.40 -5.30 20.71
N GLU A 529 8.43 -5.91 21.29
CA GLU A 529 9.22 -5.32 22.37
C GLU A 529 9.85 -3.96 22.00
N PRO A 530 10.44 -3.77 20.80
CA PRO A 530 10.99 -2.48 20.40
C PRO A 530 9.92 -1.39 20.26
N ASP A 531 10.23 -0.15 20.64
CA ASP A 531 9.36 1.02 20.49
C ASP A 531 9.15 1.42 19.02
N SER A 532 10.11 1.09 18.16
CA SER A 532 10.12 1.39 16.73
C SER A 532 10.28 0.13 15.91
N THR A 533 9.75 0.11 14.69
CA THR A 533 9.96 -0.95 13.71
C THR A 533 11.24 -0.80 12.93
N ARG A 534 12.01 0.27 13.18
CA ARG A 534 13.28 0.55 12.49
C ARG A 534 14.37 -0.39 12.96
N SER A 535 15.15 -0.86 12.02
CA SER A 535 16.29 -1.73 12.28
C SER A 535 17.45 -1.36 11.36
N ASP A 536 18.67 -1.42 11.89
CA ASP A 536 19.88 -1.28 11.10
C ASP A 536 20.12 -2.47 10.14
N ARG A 537 19.33 -3.54 10.29
CA ARG A 537 19.33 -4.74 9.42
C ARG A 537 18.33 -4.66 8.28
N GLU A 538 17.56 -3.57 8.15
CA GLU A 538 16.69 -3.39 6.99
C GLU A 538 17.50 -3.37 5.70
N VAL A 539 17.02 -4.11 4.67
CA VAL A 539 17.67 -4.10 3.35
C VAL A 539 17.51 -2.73 2.69
N GLN A 540 16.36 -2.06 2.90
CA GLN A 540 16.13 -0.71 2.39
C GLN A 540 17.19 0.27 2.89
N ASN A 541 17.98 0.82 1.96
CA ASN A 541 19.06 1.74 2.25
C ASN A 541 19.27 2.72 1.09
N SER A 542 19.63 3.96 1.39
CA SER A 542 20.01 4.96 0.38
C SER A 542 21.49 4.88 -0.02
N ASP A 543 22.32 4.15 0.75
CA ASP A 543 23.70 3.84 0.40
C ASP A 543 23.78 2.54 -0.43
N GLU A 544 24.47 2.60 -1.57
CA GLU A 544 24.59 1.47 -2.49
C GLU A 544 25.28 0.27 -1.87
N GLY A 545 26.37 0.49 -1.10
CA GLY A 545 27.12 -0.57 -0.44
C GLY A 545 26.26 -1.27 0.61
N GLY A 546 25.65 -0.50 1.51
CA GLY A 546 24.76 -1.02 2.54
C GLY A 546 23.56 -1.78 2.00
N PHE A 547 22.94 -1.30 0.92
CA PHE A 547 21.85 -2.02 0.24
C PHE A 547 22.33 -3.35 -0.35
N THR A 548 23.45 -3.32 -1.08
CA THR A 548 24.03 -4.50 -1.73
C THR A 548 24.39 -5.59 -0.73
N ASP A 549 25.10 -5.22 0.33
CA ASP A 549 25.58 -6.18 1.35
C ASP A 549 24.43 -6.87 2.09
N ARG A 550 23.37 -6.11 2.44
CA ARG A 550 22.20 -6.66 3.12
C ARG A 550 21.36 -7.53 2.19
N LEU A 551 21.14 -7.11 0.95
CA LEU A 551 20.44 -7.91 -0.04
C LEU A 551 21.23 -9.20 -0.34
N ALA A 552 22.55 -9.13 -0.46
CA ALA A 552 23.41 -10.30 -0.62
C ALA A 552 23.35 -11.25 0.58
N SER A 553 23.21 -10.73 1.80
CA SER A 553 23.01 -11.55 2.99
C SER A 553 21.71 -12.36 2.90
N VAL A 554 20.59 -11.72 2.53
CA VAL A 554 19.31 -12.40 2.34
C VAL A 554 19.37 -13.42 1.20
N TRP A 555 20.05 -13.10 0.09
CA TRP A 555 20.21 -14.05 -1.02
C TRP A 555 21.12 -15.23 -0.67
N ARG A 556 22.16 -15.04 0.16
CA ARG A 556 22.98 -16.17 0.68
C ARG A 556 22.15 -17.09 1.56
N GLU A 557 21.29 -16.55 2.39
CA GLU A 557 20.36 -17.34 3.20
C GLU A 557 19.33 -18.06 2.31
N ALA A 558 18.76 -17.37 1.33
CA ALA A 558 17.88 -17.97 0.32
C ALA A 558 18.61 -19.12 -0.44
N HIS A 559 19.89 -18.94 -0.79
CA HIS A 559 20.69 -19.98 -1.42
C HIS A 559 20.90 -21.20 -0.52
N ARG A 560 21.14 -21.00 0.78
CA ARG A 560 21.32 -22.08 1.76
C ARG A 560 20.06 -22.93 1.92
N VAL A 561 18.89 -22.28 2.10
CA VAL A 561 17.63 -22.97 2.35
C VAL A 561 17.00 -23.56 1.10
N LEU A 562 17.34 -23.07 -0.08
CA LEU A 562 16.83 -23.54 -1.36
C LEU A 562 17.44 -24.89 -1.73
N LYS A 563 16.63 -25.85 -2.17
CA LYS A 563 17.10 -27.12 -2.75
C LYS A 563 18.02 -26.87 -3.95
N ASP A 564 18.84 -27.84 -4.33
CA ASP A 564 19.83 -27.66 -5.40
C ASP A 564 19.18 -27.39 -6.78
N ASP A 565 18.05 -28.02 -7.04
CA ASP A 565 17.23 -27.82 -8.25
C ASP A 565 16.10 -26.79 -8.04
N GLY A 566 16.05 -26.11 -6.90
CA GLY A 566 15.13 -25.05 -6.59
C GLY A 566 15.42 -23.78 -7.37
N LEU A 567 14.49 -22.81 -7.33
CA LEU A 567 14.69 -21.53 -7.98
C LEU A 567 14.33 -20.36 -7.07
N LEU A 568 15.00 -19.23 -7.29
CA LEU A 568 14.66 -17.93 -6.76
C LEU A 568 13.98 -17.11 -7.87
N ALA A 569 12.75 -16.64 -7.65
CA ALA A 569 12.11 -15.71 -8.57
C ALA A 569 11.57 -14.50 -7.81
N PHE A 570 11.88 -13.31 -8.30
CA PHE A 570 11.44 -12.07 -7.66
C PHE A 570 11.12 -10.98 -8.67
N THR A 571 10.28 -10.04 -8.26
CA THR A 571 9.94 -8.86 -9.07
C THR A 571 10.89 -7.72 -8.73
N TYR A 572 11.33 -6.97 -9.75
CA TYR A 572 12.22 -5.82 -9.56
C TYR A 572 12.11 -4.83 -10.71
N HIS A 573 12.18 -3.55 -10.40
CA HIS A 573 12.49 -2.50 -11.38
C HIS A 573 13.29 -1.37 -10.74
N HIS A 574 14.08 -0.69 -11.54
CA HIS A 574 14.74 0.55 -11.15
C HIS A 574 14.99 1.44 -12.36
N SER A 575 14.81 2.77 -12.21
CA SER A 575 15.02 3.72 -13.29
C SER A 575 16.50 4.02 -13.54
N ARG A 576 17.36 3.84 -12.53
CA ARG A 576 18.79 4.16 -12.56
C ARG A 576 19.64 2.89 -12.66
N PRO A 577 20.80 2.95 -13.39
CA PRO A 577 21.73 1.82 -13.53
C PRO A 577 22.28 1.28 -12.19
N GLU A 578 22.45 2.15 -11.19
CA GLU A 578 22.98 1.79 -9.88
C GLU A 578 22.14 0.71 -9.21
N GLY A 579 20.80 0.83 -9.24
CA GLY A 579 19.92 -0.18 -8.67
C GLY A 579 20.07 -1.56 -9.32
N TRP A 580 20.31 -1.62 -10.64
CA TRP A 580 20.56 -2.86 -11.37
C TRP A 580 21.94 -3.45 -11.04
N ARG A 581 22.95 -2.59 -10.84
CA ARG A 581 24.29 -3.00 -10.42
C ARG A 581 24.25 -3.66 -9.03
N CYS A 582 23.59 -3.03 -8.06
CA CYS A 582 23.44 -3.59 -6.71
C CYS A 582 22.78 -4.97 -6.73
N VAL A 583 21.70 -5.14 -7.49
CA VAL A 583 21.01 -6.45 -7.59
C VAL A 583 21.88 -7.51 -8.25
N LEU A 584 22.59 -7.16 -9.34
CA LEU A 584 23.53 -8.10 -10.00
C LEU A 584 24.62 -8.56 -9.05
N GLN A 585 25.25 -7.61 -8.35
CA GLN A 585 26.32 -7.90 -7.40
C GLN A 585 25.81 -8.79 -6.26
N ALA A 586 24.69 -8.43 -5.62
CA ALA A 586 24.10 -9.23 -4.55
C ALA A 586 23.76 -10.65 -4.97
N LEU A 587 23.21 -10.86 -6.17
CA LEU A 587 22.91 -12.19 -6.72
C LEU A 587 24.17 -13.02 -6.95
N MET A 588 25.18 -12.43 -7.59
CA MET A 588 26.42 -13.16 -7.91
C MET A 588 27.22 -13.52 -6.66
N GLU A 589 27.31 -12.61 -5.67
CA GLU A 589 27.94 -12.87 -4.37
C GLU A 589 27.23 -13.96 -3.58
N ALA A 590 25.93 -14.07 -3.70
CA ALA A 590 25.14 -15.13 -3.10
C ALA A 590 25.15 -16.45 -3.89
N GLY A 591 25.85 -16.52 -5.03
CA GLY A 591 25.98 -17.74 -5.82
C GLY A 591 24.82 -18.00 -6.78
N PHE A 592 24.02 -16.98 -7.12
CA PHE A 592 22.94 -17.06 -8.11
C PHE A 592 23.35 -16.54 -9.50
N GLY A 593 22.74 -17.12 -10.54
CA GLY A 593 22.74 -16.59 -11.91
C GLY A 593 21.33 -16.54 -12.47
N ILE A 594 21.06 -15.61 -13.37
CA ILE A 594 19.71 -15.38 -13.92
C ILE A 594 19.47 -16.37 -15.09
N SER A 595 18.41 -17.19 -14.98
CA SER A 595 18.02 -18.17 -16.00
C SER A 595 17.00 -17.60 -16.99
N ALA A 596 16.04 -16.78 -16.53
CA ALA A 596 15.04 -16.14 -17.36
C ALA A 596 14.65 -14.75 -16.80
N VAL A 597 14.07 -13.91 -17.66
CA VAL A 597 13.52 -12.60 -17.27
C VAL A 597 12.24 -12.33 -18.04
N HIS A 598 11.19 -11.84 -17.35
CA HIS A 598 9.89 -11.55 -17.95
C HIS A 598 9.36 -10.20 -17.50
N PRO A 599 9.03 -9.29 -18.43
CA PRO A 599 8.35 -8.05 -18.06
C PRO A 599 6.90 -8.33 -17.68
N ILE A 600 6.41 -7.74 -16.59
CA ILE A 600 5.06 -7.98 -16.07
C ILE A 600 4.46 -6.70 -15.50
N LYS A 601 3.14 -6.55 -15.61
CA LYS A 601 2.43 -5.49 -14.91
C LYS A 601 2.39 -5.79 -13.42
N ALA A 602 2.99 -4.94 -12.61
CA ALA A 602 3.03 -5.13 -11.16
C ALA A 602 2.70 -3.88 -10.35
N GLU A 603 2.73 -2.69 -10.94
CA GLU A 603 2.44 -1.43 -10.26
C GLU A 603 0.97 -1.01 -10.36
N MET A 604 0.48 -0.30 -9.33
CA MET A 604 -0.86 0.31 -9.36
C MET A 604 -0.94 1.41 -10.41
N SER A 605 -1.95 1.33 -11.29
CA SER A 605 -2.18 2.33 -12.33
C SER A 605 -2.52 3.73 -11.78
N VAL A 606 -3.01 3.84 -10.55
CA VAL A 606 -3.50 5.09 -9.91
C VAL A 606 -2.60 5.62 -8.79
N ALA A 607 -1.37 5.13 -8.64
CA ALA A 607 -0.45 5.65 -7.62
C ALA A 607 -0.08 7.12 -7.90
N MET A 608 -0.26 8.01 -6.91
CA MET A 608 0.01 9.46 -7.06
C MET A 608 1.45 9.78 -7.50
N PRO A 609 2.50 9.13 -6.96
CA PRO A 609 3.86 9.36 -7.44
C PRO A 609 4.03 9.04 -8.93
N LYS A 610 3.38 7.96 -9.40
CA LYS A 610 3.40 7.55 -10.80
C LYS A 610 2.69 8.54 -11.72
N LEU A 611 1.53 9.07 -11.29
CA LEU A 611 0.77 10.06 -12.06
C LEU A 611 1.51 11.41 -12.19
N GLN A 612 2.46 11.70 -11.31
CA GLN A 612 3.26 12.93 -11.32
C GLN A 612 4.61 12.76 -12.05
N ALA A 613 5.01 11.53 -12.36
CA ALA A 613 6.25 11.25 -13.07
C ALA A 613 6.14 11.64 -14.56
N LYS A 614 7.19 12.26 -15.12
CA LYS A 614 7.24 12.61 -16.55
C LYS A 614 7.24 11.37 -17.44
N GLU A 615 7.97 10.33 -17.03
CA GLU A 615 8.07 9.02 -17.70
C GLU A 615 7.92 7.92 -16.65
N PRO A 616 6.68 7.52 -16.30
CA PRO A 616 6.45 6.49 -15.29
C PRO A 616 6.91 5.12 -15.79
N ILE A 617 7.39 4.29 -14.86
CA ILE A 617 7.60 2.86 -15.08
C ILE A 617 6.27 2.18 -14.79
N ASP A 618 5.76 1.39 -15.72
CA ASP A 618 4.47 0.66 -15.60
C ASP A 618 4.65 -0.84 -15.41
N LEU A 619 5.83 -1.34 -15.67
CA LEU A 619 6.19 -2.75 -15.61
C LEU A 619 7.22 -3.00 -14.50
N ASP A 620 7.20 -4.21 -13.96
CA ASP A 620 8.32 -4.83 -13.26
C ASP A 620 8.94 -5.91 -14.14
N ILE A 621 10.10 -6.40 -13.74
CA ILE A 621 10.72 -7.58 -14.33
C ILE A 621 10.68 -8.71 -13.30
N ILE A 622 10.15 -9.85 -13.69
CA ILE A 622 10.38 -11.10 -12.98
C ILE A 622 11.78 -11.57 -13.33
N LEU A 623 12.65 -11.66 -12.34
CA LEU A 623 13.99 -12.23 -12.45
C LEU A 623 13.94 -13.66 -11.90
N VAL A 624 14.23 -14.64 -12.75
CA VAL A 624 14.27 -16.08 -12.37
C VAL A 624 15.72 -16.49 -12.29
N CYS A 625 16.12 -17.01 -11.13
CA CYS A 625 17.51 -17.33 -10.82
C CYS A 625 17.67 -18.80 -10.39
N ARG A 626 18.84 -19.36 -10.70
CA ARG A 626 19.29 -20.68 -10.27
C ARG A 626 20.62 -20.58 -9.54
N LYS A 627 20.94 -21.57 -8.71
CA LYS A 627 22.30 -21.71 -8.14
C LYS A 627 23.32 -21.84 -9.28
N ARG A 628 24.37 -21.05 -9.23
CA ARG A 628 25.38 -20.97 -10.32
C ARG A 628 26.11 -22.28 -10.56
N ALA A 629 26.29 -23.10 -9.51
CA ALA A 629 26.95 -24.40 -9.63
C ALA A 629 26.32 -25.33 -10.69
N GLY A 630 25.01 -25.20 -10.93
CA GLY A 630 24.29 -25.96 -11.98
C GLY A 630 24.17 -25.25 -13.33
N MET A 631 24.73 -24.05 -13.50
CA MET A 631 24.56 -23.25 -14.72
C MET A 631 25.81 -23.34 -15.63
N LYS A 632 25.59 -23.34 -16.95
CA LYS A 632 26.69 -23.19 -17.90
C LYS A 632 27.26 -21.77 -17.82
N VAL A 633 28.55 -21.68 -17.57
CA VAL A 633 29.30 -20.43 -17.63
C VAL A 633 29.40 -19.98 -19.10
N HIS A 634 29.05 -18.72 -19.36
CA HIS A 634 29.14 -18.14 -20.70
C HIS A 634 30.41 -17.28 -20.83
N ARG A 635 31.10 -17.40 -21.99
CA ARG A 635 32.06 -16.39 -22.44
C ARG A 635 31.34 -15.47 -23.45
N TRP A 636 30.82 -14.37 -22.94
CA TRP A 636 30.15 -13.38 -23.79
C TRP A 636 31.18 -12.38 -24.32
N ASN A 637 31.12 -12.10 -25.63
CA ASN A 637 32.05 -11.21 -26.33
C ASN A 637 31.68 -9.72 -26.23
N GLY A 638 30.55 -9.37 -25.58
CA GLY A 638 30.06 -7.99 -25.47
C GLY A 638 29.11 -7.55 -26.59
N ASP A 639 28.73 -8.43 -27.50
CA ASP A 639 27.78 -8.11 -28.58
C ASP A 639 26.35 -7.92 -28.02
N LEU A 640 25.99 -6.67 -27.72
CA LEU A 640 24.65 -6.27 -27.30
C LEU A 640 23.61 -6.42 -28.40
N TRP A 641 24.01 -6.10 -29.64
CA TRP A 641 23.11 -6.06 -30.80
C TRP A 641 22.68 -7.45 -31.27
N GLY A 642 23.59 -8.41 -31.24
CA GLY A 642 23.29 -9.78 -31.63
C GLY A 642 22.67 -10.64 -30.52
N THR A 643 22.79 -10.22 -29.25
CA THR A 643 22.37 -11.06 -28.13
C THR A 643 21.28 -10.46 -27.27
N VAL A 644 21.38 -9.20 -26.84
CA VAL A 644 20.39 -8.53 -25.96
C VAL A 644 19.24 -7.97 -26.79
N ALA A 645 19.55 -7.27 -27.90
CA ALA A 645 18.57 -6.59 -28.71
C ALA A 645 17.43 -7.50 -29.22
N PRO A 646 17.70 -8.68 -29.81
CA PRO A 646 16.64 -9.53 -30.37
C PRO A 646 15.67 -10.01 -29.28
N ARG A 647 16.18 -10.34 -28.08
CA ARG A 647 15.37 -10.82 -26.96
C ARG A 647 14.53 -9.70 -26.36
N ALA A 648 15.13 -8.52 -26.16
CA ALA A 648 14.40 -7.35 -25.69
C ALA A 648 13.30 -6.94 -26.67
N GLN A 649 13.62 -6.91 -27.99
CA GLN A 649 12.66 -6.60 -29.04
C GLN A 649 11.48 -7.59 -29.04
N ALA A 650 11.75 -8.89 -28.95
CA ALA A 650 10.71 -9.92 -28.93
C ALA A 650 9.73 -9.73 -27.73
N GLN A 651 10.24 -9.38 -26.54
CA GLN A 651 9.39 -9.10 -25.39
C GLN A 651 8.58 -7.80 -25.57
N VAL A 652 9.19 -6.75 -26.10
CA VAL A 652 8.51 -5.49 -26.41
C VAL A 652 7.41 -5.71 -27.46
N ASP A 653 7.68 -6.50 -28.52
CA ASP A 653 6.71 -6.79 -29.56
C ASP A 653 5.52 -7.59 -29.04
N ARG A 654 5.73 -8.60 -28.15
CA ARG A 654 4.65 -9.34 -27.50
C ARG A 654 3.77 -8.42 -26.65
N LEU A 655 4.34 -7.52 -25.84
CA LEU A 655 3.58 -6.56 -25.05
C LEU A 655 2.81 -5.55 -25.92
N ARG A 656 3.39 -5.09 -27.02
CA ARG A 656 2.71 -4.19 -27.97
C ARG A 656 1.60 -4.90 -28.72
N ALA A 657 1.81 -6.15 -29.11
CA ALA A 657 0.81 -6.96 -29.77
C ALA A 657 -0.44 -7.19 -28.89
N SER A 658 -0.27 -7.26 -27.57
CA SER A 658 -1.38 -7.26 -26.60
C SER A 658 -2.05 -5.88 -26.41
N GLY A 659 -1.63 -4.85 -27.15
CA GLY A 659 -2.21 -3.51 -27.09
C GLY A 659 -1.61 -2.59 -26.01
N ARG A 660 -0.52 -3.00 -25.34
CA ARG A 660 0.12 -2.21 -24.29
C ARG A 660 0.99 -1.11 -24.87
N ARG A 661 0.84 0.11 -24.34
CA ARG A 661 1.76 1.22 -24.60
C ARG A 661 2.93 1.14 -23.63
N LEU A 662 4.14 1.25 -24.14
CA LEU A 662 5.37 1.20 -23.35
C LEU A 662 6.04 2.57 -23.33
N SER A 663 6.41 3.04 -22.16
CA SER A 663 7.29 4.20 -21.99
C SER A 663 8.74 3.84 -22.39
N ARG A 664 9.59 4.84 -22.58
CA ARG A 664 11.03 4.60 -22.76
C ARG A 664 11.64 3.89 -21.54
N ASN A 665 11.15 4.20 -20.33
CA ASN A 665 11.60 3.55 -19.11
C ASN A 665 11.14 2.09 -19.01
N ASP A 666 9.95 1.72 -19.51
CA ASP A 666 9.55 0.32 -19.61
C ASP A 666 10.48 -0.47 -20.53
N VAL A 667 10.87 0.12 -21.67
CA VAL A 667 11.85 -0.51 -22.58
C VAL A 667 13.23 -0.61 -21.92
N ARG A 668 13.65 0.41 -21.16
CA ARG A 668 14.92 0.40 -20.41
C ARG A 668 15.01 -0.78 -19.48
N ILE A 669 14.00 -1.02 -18.63
CA ILE A 669 14.04 -2.13 -17.66
C ILE A 669 14.07 -3.49 -18.36
N ILE A 670 13.40 -3.64 -19.52
CA ILE A 670 13.46 -4.87 -20.33
C ILE A 670 14.88 -5.11 -20.88
N VAL A 671 15.50 -4.11 -21.46
CA VAL A 671 16.86 -4.19 -22.00
C VAL A 671 17.87 -4.50 -20.88
N MET A 672 17.80 -3.77 -19.76
CA MET A 672 18.67 -4.00 -18.60
C MET A 672 18.53 -5.42 -18.05
N ALA A 673 17.32 -5.94 -17.92
CA ALA A 673 17.11 -7.30 -17.44
C ALA A 673 17.69 -8.37 -18.37
N GLN A 674 17.56 -8.20 -19.70
CA GLN A 674 18.18 -9.12 -20.67
C GLN A 674 19.70 -9.05 -20.64
N LEU A 675 20.27 -7.86 -20.39
CA LEU A 675 21.72 -7.69 -20.18
C LEU A 675 22.16 -8.44 -18.92
N LEU A 676 21.47 -8.24 -17.78
CA LEU A 676 21.78 -8.92 -16.52
C LEU A 676 21.68 -10.45 -16.67
N ARG A 677 20.69 -10.96 -17.41
CA ARG A 677 20.56 -12.40 -17.70
C ARG A 677 21.84 -12.99 -18.33
N LEU A 678 22.50 -12.24 -19.20
CA LEU A 678 23.74 -12.69 -19.84
C LEU A 678 24.96 -12.54 -18.91
N ILE A 679 25.15 -11.35 -18.35
CA ILE A 679 26.37 -11.06 -17.59
C ILE A 679 26.43 -11.77 -16.24
N SER A 680 25.27 -12.09 -15.61
CA SER A 680 25.23 -12.89 -14.37
C SER A 680 25.79 -14.31 -14.52
N ARG A 681 26.02 -14.78 -15.75
CA ARG A 681 26.61 -16.08 -16.08
C ARG A 681 28.08 -15.99 -16.46
N LEU A 682 28.68 -14.80 -16.43
CA LEU A 682 30.12 -14.63 -16.63
C LEU A 682 30.92 -15.29 -15.49
N PRO A 683 32.17 -15.70 -15.71
CA PRO A 683 32.94 -16.45 -14.72
C PRO A 683 33.05 -15.76 -13.37
N THR A 684 33.30 -14.45 -13.34
CA THR A 684 33.53 -13.67 -12.14
C THR A 684 32.59 -12.48 -12.04
N LEU A 685 32.38 -12.00 -10.81
CA LEU A 685 31.64 -10.76 -10.55
C LEU A 685 32.32 -9.55 -11.20
N GLU A 686 33.66 -9.47 -11.11
CA GLU A 686 34.42 -8.39 -11.71
C GLU A 686 34.18 -8.28 -13.21
N ALA A 687 34.23 -9.42 -13.94
CA ALA A 687 33.92 -9.45 -15.36
C ALA A 687 32.47 -9.01 -15.67
N ALA A 688 31.52 -9.35 -14.81
CA ALA A 688 30.13 -8.94 -14.97
C ALA A 688 29.95 -7.43 -14.75
N LEU A 689 30.55 -6.87 -13.70
CA LEU A 689 30.49 -5.44 -13.42
C LEU A 689 31.23 -4.59 -14.47
N ASP A 690 32.39 -5.05 -14.95
CA ASP A 690 33.11 -4.39 -16.04
C ASP A 690 32.26 -4.32 -17.31
N ARG A 691 31.57 -5.43 -17.66
CA ARG A 691 30.65 -5.47 -18.81
C ARG A 691 29.44 -4.57 -18.62
N LEU A 692 28.87 -4.52 -17.42
CA LEU A 692 27.75 -3.61 -17.14
C LEU A 692 28.16 -2.15 -17.31
N ASN A 693 29.34 -1.78 -16.82
CA ASN A 693 29.86 -0.42 -16.91
C ASN A 693 30.20 -0.02 -18.36
N THR A 694 30.86 -0.90 -19.13
CA THR A 694 31.24 -0.64 -20.52
C THR A 694 30.06 -0.60 -21.47
N ALA A 695 28.97 -1.32 -21.15
CA ALA A 695 27.75 -1.35 -21.96
C ALA A 695 26.88 -0.09 -21.84
N ASN A 696 27.08 0.78 -20.86
CA ASN A 696 26.15 1.90 -20.56
C ASN A 696 25.84 2.81 -21.76
N GLY A 697 26.83 3.24 -22.52
CA GLY A 697 26.62 4.11 -23.69
C GLY A 697 25.86 3.44 -24.83
N GLU A 698 26.19 2.18 -25.12
CA GLU A 698 25.52 1.39 -26.16
C GLU A 698 24.11 0.98 -25.74
N THR A 699 23.90 0.76 -24.47
CA THR A 699 22.58 0.38 -23.89
C THR A 699 21.56 1.49 -24.10
N GLU A 700 21.91 2.76 -23.93
CA GLU A 700 20.98 3.88 -24.18
C GLU A 700 20.58 3.96 -25.66
N THR A 701 21.55 3.77 -26.60
CA THR A 701 21.25 3.69 -28.02
C THR A 701 20.37 2.51 -28.38
N LEU A 702 20.58 1.36 -27.73
CA LEU A 702 19.76 0.18 -27.90
C LEU A 702 18.31 0.40 -27.39
N ILE A 703 18.15 1.05 -26.24
CA ILE A 703 16.83 1.41 -25.68
C ILE A 703 16.06 2.29 -26.66
N ASP A 704 16.71 3.33 -27.20
CA ASP A 704 16.08 4.24 -28.15
C ASP A 704 15.66 3.52 -29.45
N ARG A 705 16.47 2.62 -29.95
CA ARG A 705 16.15 1.84 -31.16
C ARG A 705 14.99 0.86 -30.92
N VAL A 706 15.03 0.10 -29.83
CA VAL A 706 13.94 -0.85 -29.45
C VAL A 706 12.64 -0.10 -29.17
N HIS A 707 12.73 1.07 -28.55
CA HIS A 707 11.55 1.92 -28.31
C HIS A 707 10.99 2.46 -29.63
N ALA A 708 11.84 2.93 -30.56
CA ALA A 708 11.43 3.50 -31.84
C ALA A 708 10.91 2.44 -32.85
N ALA A 709 11.42 1.21 -32.83
CA ALA A 709 11.06 0.15 -33.77
C ALA A 709 9.58 -0.27 -33.76
N GLY A 710 8.77 0.25 -32.82
CA GLY A 710 7.34 0.01 -32.74
C GLY A 710 6.45 1.21 -33.09
N GLY A 711 6.99 2.27 -33.68
CA GLY A 711 6.28 3.51 -34.04
C GLY A 711 5.37 3.43 -35.28
N GLY A 712 4.98 2.25 -35.74
CA GLY A 712 3.94 2.06 -36.74
C GLY A 712 2.55 2.38 -36.18
N THR A 713 1.86 3.30 -36.84
CA THR A 713 0.54 3.87 -36.57
C THR A 713 -0.50 2.81 -36.12
N ILE A 714 -0.78 2.75 -34.84
CA ILE A 714 -1.98 2.04 -34.35
C ILE A 714 -3.17 2.98 -34.48
N LYS A 715 -4.12 2.62 -35.37
CA LYS A 715 -5.42 3.28 -35.49
C LYS A 715 -6.07 3.39 -34.11
N ASN A 716 -6.39 4.62 -33.70
CA ASN A 716 -7.14 4.95 -32.50
C ASN A 716 -8.42 4.08 -32.34
N LYS A 717 -8.38 3.08 -31.51
CA LYS A 717 -9.58 2.63 -30.82
C LYS A 717 -9.73 3.50 -29.56
N THR A 718 -10.47 4.56 -29.69
CA THR A 718 -11.01 5.33 -28.56
C THR A 718 -11.79 4.37 -27.67
N ARG A 719 -11.18 3.95 -26.56
CA ARG A 719 -11.92 3.40 -25.42
C ARG A 719 -12.62 4.59 -24.78
N ALA A 720 -13.95 4.65 -24.97
CA ALA A 720 -14.80 5.49 -24.16
C ALA A 720 -14.57 5.11 -22.68
N THR A 721 -14.08 6.06 -21.91
CA THR A 721 -14.03 6.00 -20.45
C THR A 721 -15.44 6.22 -19.93
N GLU A 722 -16.26 5.19 -19.90
CA GLU A 722 -17.40 5.12 -19.00
C GLU A 722 -16.92 4.43 -17.71
N GLN A 723 -16.72 5.24 -16.68
CA GLN A 723 -16.64 4.75 -15.31
C GLN A 723 -18.07 4.65 -14.74
N PRO A 724 -18.43 3.56 -14.04
CA PRO A 724 -19.58 3.56 -13.14
C PRO A 724 -19.28 4.30 -11.84
#